data_e0ed054e87d2f91f1d9786e93aeea54c
#
_entry.id   e0ed054e87d2f91f1d9786e93aeea54c
#
_cell.length_a   1.000
_cell.length_b   1.000
_cell.length_c   1.000
_cell.angle_alpha   90.00
_cell.angle_beta   90.00
_cell.angle_gamma   90.00
#
_symmetry.space_group_name_H-M   'P 1'
#
loop_
_entity.id
_entity.type
_entity.pdbx_description
1 polymer ?
#
loop_
_entity_poly.entity_id
_entity_poly.type
_entity_poly.pdbx_seq_one_letter_code
_entity_poly.pdbx_strand_id
1 'polypeptide(L)'
;MNKYITVKGARVHNLKNVDVTLPRDQMIVMTGLSGSGKSSLAFDTIYAEGQRRYVESLSSYARQFLGQMDKPDIDSIEGLSPAISIDQKTTSKNPRSTVGTVTEIHDYLRLLYARAGTPHCPKCGRVIQQQTIDQIVDQVMTLPERTKILILAPVVRGRKGEYTKLLEDMARRGYVRARIDGAIYELSDLPALNKNQKHTIEIVIDRLIVREDIHTRLTDSLETAMKLGEGLAVVSEVDGADTLYSQSYACPDCGVSIEEMAPRMFSFNNPYGACPVCSGLGVLMKIDPANILPDPTKSLNEGALRVTGWDSAEDGNGMARMYLDALSKKYGFSLDTPVGELPKEIIDILLYGTKNEKITVEYERDGRMGRFQSPFEGIVTNLERRYRETSSDAMKEVYESYMTNTPCPECGGRRLKKEALAVTVDGKNIAEVSEMSVRDAVRFFENIHLTEKERLIARLILKEVNSRLGFLRDVGLDYLTLSRSACTLSGGEAQRIRLATQIGSSLVGVLYILDEPSIGLHQHDNQKLLNTLRHLRDLGNTLIVVEHDEETMLASDYIVDVGPGAGVDGGHIVAAGTPAEIMANPASLTGAYLSGRRRVPMPDFRRSPSGWLTVRGARANNLRNITVKFPLGVVTCVTGLSGSGKSSLVNEILYKSLSRTLNRSKERPAAHDGIDGVEQLDKIIAIDQSPIGRTPRSNPATYTGLFDLIRDVFASTADAKTRGYKSNRFSFNVKGGRCEACSGDGIIRIEMHFLPDVYVPCDVCKGHRYNRETLEVRYKGKNIYEVLDMTCEEALEFFGALPRLAQKLQTMVDVGLGYVKLGQPSTQLSGGEAQRVKLATELSRRATGRTLYVLDEPTTGLHMADVEKLNEVIQRLADAGNSLVIIEHNLDVIKTADYVIDMGPEGGDRGGAVVAEGTPEEVAKVENSYTGQFLKDILAREGARPKR
;
A
#
# COMPACT_ATOMS: atom_id res chain seq x y z
N MET A 1 -0.68 -42.35 8.55
CA MET A 1 -0.71 -40.92 8.96
C MET A 1 -1.93 -40.71 9.84
N ASN A 2 -1.80 -39.92 10.94
CA ASN A 2 -2.95 -39.57 11.76
C ASN A 2 -3.98 -38.84 10.90
N LYS A 3 -5.25 -39.29 10.95
CA LYS A 3 -6.35 -38.66 10.19
C LYS A 3 -6.85 -37.36 10.83
N TYR A 4 -6.36 -37.05 12.02
CA TYR A 4 -6.85 -35.92 12.84
C TYR A 4 -5.67 -35.11 13.38
N ILE A 5 -5.90 -33.83 13.59
CA ILE A 5 -5.13 -32.94 14.44
C ILE A 5 -5.86 -32.89 15.77
N THR A 6 -5.22 -33.31 16.87
CA THR A 6 -5.83 -33.33 18.20
C THR A 6 -5.13 -32.34 19.09
N VAL A 7 -5.85 -31.32 19.55
CA VAL A 7 -5.41 -30.32 20.52
C VAL A 7 -5.97 -30.68 21.87
N LYS A 8 -5.14 -30.67 22.92
CA LYS A 8 -5.54 -30.93 24.32
C LYS A 8 -5.05 -29.84 25.22
N GLY A 9 -5.95 -29.36 26.07
CA GLY A 9 -5.63 -28.43 27.15
C GLY A 9 -5.17 -27.07 26.68
N ALA A 10 -5.75 -26.48 25.63
CA ALA A 10 -5.38 -25.15 25.18
C ALA A 10 -5.89 -24.06 26.13
N ARG A 11 -4.97 -23.21 26.65
CA ARG A 11 -5.24 -22.17 27.66
C ARG A 11 -4.69 -20.81 27.25
N VAL A 12 -4.32 -20.63 25.97
CA VAL A 12 -3.79 -19.37 25.46
C VAL A 12 -4.85 -18.27 25.49
N HIS A 13 -4.51 -17.09 26.01
CA HIS A 13 -5.40 -15.93 26.19
C HIS A 13 -6.69 -16.26 26.97
N ASN A 14 -7.85 -16.22 26.31
CA ASN A 14 -9.16 -16.49 26.93
C ASN A 14 -9.63 -17.94 26.79
N LEU A 15 -8.85 -18.84 26.19
CA LEU A 15 -9.22 -20.25 26.04
C LEU A 15 -9.31 -20.97 27.39
N LYS A 16 -10.39 -21.74 27.59
CA LYS A 16 -10.75 -22.40 28.84
C LYS A 16 -10.42 -23.90 28.81
N ASN A 17 -9.11 -24.23 28.74
CA ASN A 17 -8.66 -25.63 28.72
C ASN A 17 -9.34 -26.44 27.60
N VAL A 18 -9.21 -25.95 26.39
CA VAL A 18 -9.95 -26.45 25.22
C VAL A 18 -9.34 -27.73 24.69
N ASP A 19 -10.20 -28.74 24.50
CA ASP A 19 -9.89 -29.96 23.75
C ASP A 19 -10.68 -29.95 22.43
N VAL A 20 -9.98 -30.15 21.31
CA VAL A 20 -10.62 -30.23 19.97
C VAL A 20 -9.89 -31.19 19.05
N THR A 21 -10.66 -31.94 18.27
CA THR A 21 -10.17 -32.85 17.25
C THR A 21 -10.63 -32.38 15.88
N LEU A 22 -9.67 -32.09 15.00
CA LEU A 22 -9.89 -31.52 13.67
C LEU A 22 -9.53 -32.56 12.59
N PRO A 23 -10.38 -32.82 11.60
CA PRO A 23 -10.06 -33.72 10.50
C PRO A 23 -8.97 -33.12 9.60
N ARG A 24 -8.06 -33.96 9.11
CA ARG A 24 -7.03 -33.55 8.15
C ARG A 24 -7.56 -33.63 6.72
N ASP A 25 -6.86 -32.94 5.83
CA ASP A 25 -7.14 -32.90 4.38
C ASP A 25 -8.56 -32.40 4.07
N GLN A 26 -9.05 -31.49 4.93
CA GLN A 26 -10.37 -30.87 4.84
C GLN A 26 -10.26 -29.34 5.03
N MET A 27 -11.31 -28.63 4.63
CA MET A 27 -11.50 -27.22 4.88
C MET A 27 -12.31 -27.03 6.16
N ILE A 28 -11.65 -26.55 7.21
CA ILE A 28 -12.20 -26.34 8.55
C ILE A 28 -12.42 -24.86 8.76
N VAL A 29 -13.63 -24.45 9.08
CA VAL A 29 -13.92 -23.05 9.44
C VAL A 29 -14.03 -22.92 10.96
N MET A 30 -13.25 -21.98 11.53
CA MET A 30 -13.37 -21.57 12.93
C MET A 30 -14.17 -20.28 13.00
N THR A 31 -15.32 -20.31 13.64
CA THR A 31 -16.29 -19.21 13.74
C THR A 31 -16.69 -18.92 15.17
N GLY A 32 -17.49 -17.87 15.40
CA GLY A 32 -18.01 -17.44 16.69
C GLY A 32 -17.90 -15.92 16.87
N LEU A 33 -18.38 -15.37 17.96
CA LEU A 33 -18.39 -13.94 18.23
C LEU A 33 -16.99 -13.30 18.18
N SER A 34 -16.92 -12.01 17.92
CA SER A 34 -15.66 -11.25 18.05
C SER A 34 -15.14 -11.36 19.48
N GLY A 35 -13.83 -11.70 19.65
CA GLY A 35 -13.24 -11.91 20.98
C GLY A 35 -13.59 -13.25 21.64
N SER A 36 -14.22 -14.22 20.96
CA SER A 36 -14.54 -15.53 21.53
C SER A 36 -13.34 -16.48 21.67
N GLY A 37 -12.17 -16.19 21.06
CA GLY A 37 -10.97 -17.02 21.15
C GLY A 37 -10.60 -17.78 19.88
N LYS A 38 -11.28 -17.54 18.75
CA LYS A 38 -10.98 -18.17 17.44
C LYS A 38 -9.53 -18.03 17.01
N SER A 39 -9.06 -16.79 16.95
CA SER A 39 -7.68 -16.47 16.53
C SER A 39 -6.67 -17.02 17.53
N SER A 40 -7.00 -17.03 18.86
CA SER A 40 -6.16 -17.63 19.89
C SER A 40 -5.99 -19.14 19.66
N LEU A 41 -7.05 -19.85 19.23
CA LEU A 41 -6.97 -21.27 18.93
C LEU A 41 -6.23 -21.52 17.59
N ALA A 42 -6.58 -20.78 16.53
CA ALA A 42 -6.02 -21.00 15.20
C ALA A 42 -4.55 -20.56 15.08
N PHE A 43 -4.26 -19.30 15.47
CA PHE A 43 -2.94 -18.68 15.28
C PHE A 43 -2.04 -18.83 16.48
N ASP A 44 -2.49 -18.42 17.69
CA ASP A 44 -1.63 -18.38 18.86
C ASP A 44 -1.42 -19.78 19.49
N THR A 45 -2.22 -20.77 19.07
CA THR A 45 -2.10 -22.17 19.54
C THR A 45 -1.62 -23.10 18.42
N ILE A 46 -2.45 -23.36 17.41
CA ILE A 46 -2.17 -24.39 16.38
C ILE A 46 -1.02 -23.98 15.47
N TYR A 47 -1.09 -22.74 14.91
CA TYR A 47 -0.02 -22.23 14.06
C TYR A 47 1.28 -22.06 14.83
N ALA A 48 1.24 -21.42 16.01
CA ALA A 48 2.41 -21.16 16.82
C ALA A 48 3.17 -22.45 17.16
N GLU A 49 2.46 -23.51 17.55
CA GLU A 49 3.08 -24.80 17.85
C GLU A 49 3.62 -25.50 16.57
N GLY A 50 2.88 -25.41 15.46
CA GLY A 50 3.34 -25.93 14.16
C GLY A 50 4.62 -25.27 13.68
N GLN A 51 4.66 -23.95 13.77
CA GLN A 51 5.83 -23.12 13.42
C GLN A 51 7.01 -23.41 14.37
N ARG A 52 6.76 -23.47 15.68
CA ARG A 52 7.78 -23.80 16.68
C ARG A 52 8.46 -25.13 16.38
N ARG A 53 7.67 -26.21 16.14
CA ARG A 53 8.22 -27.54 15.80
C ARG A 53 9.00 -27.52 14.50
N TYR A 54 8.53 -26.75 13.50
CA TYR A 54 9.26 -26.61 12.24
C TYR A 54 10.60 -25.92 12.47
N VAL A 55 10.64 -24.81 13.19
CA VAL A 55 11.88 -24.09 13.52
C VAL A 55 12.83 -24.95 14.35
N GLU A 56 12.33 -25.72 15.32
CA GLU A 56 13.15 -26.65 16.10
C GLU A 56 13.79 -27.77 15.28
N SER A 57 13.18 -28.16 14.16
CA SER A 57 13.72 -29.15 13.23
C SER A 57 14.89 -28.63 12.38
N LEU A 58 15.08 -27.30 12.31
CA LEU A 58 16.14 -26.65 11.54
C LEU A 58 17.50 -26.69 12.25
N SER A 59 18.56 -26.42 11.51
CA SER A 59 19.92 -26.33 12.06
C SER A 59 20.03 -25.22 13.14
N SER A 60 20.97 -25.38 14.08
CA SER A 60 21.22 -24.38 15.12
C SER A 60 21.53 -22.98 14.54
N TYR A 61 22.20 -22.93 13.40
CA TYR A 61 22.49 -21.69 12.69
C TYR A 61 21.20 -21.02 12.17
N ALA A 62 20.30 -21.77 11.52
CA ALA A 62 19.03 -21.22 11.04
C ALA A 62 18.13 -20.75 12.19
N ARG A 63 18.12 -21.45 13.33
CA ARG A 63 17.36 -21.06 14.53
C ARG A 63 17.80 -19.72 15.11
N GLN A 64 19.09 -19.38 15.03
CA GLN A 64 19.60 -18.06 15.49
C GLN A 64 19.00 -16.89 14.71
N PHE A 65 18.70 -17.07 13.42
CA PHE A 65 18.08 -16.03 12.57
C PHE A 65 16.56 -15.96 12.70
N LEU A 66 15.89 -17.08 12.96
CA LEU A 66 14.42 -17.12 13.02
C LEU A 66 13.85 -16.78 14.40
N GLY A 67 14.69 -16.69 15.41
CA GLY A 67 14.30 -16.46 16.81
C GLY A 67 13.70 -17.71 17.45
N GLN A 68 13.68 -17.71 18.79
CA GLN A 68 13.01 -18.74 19.57
C GLN A 68 11.55 -18.33 19.74
N MET A 69 10.61 -19.17 19.34
CA MET A 69 9.19 -18.96 19.56
C MET A 69 8.81 -19.54 20.93
N ASP A 70 8.01 -18.79 21.69
CA ASP A 70 7.48 -19.27 22.96
C ASP A 70 6.54 -20.45 22.72
N LYS A 71 6.60 -21.43 23.62
CA LYS A 71 5.68 -22.55 23.59
C LYS A 71 4.29 -22.06 24.01
N PRO A 72 3.24 -22.30 23.20
CA PRO A 72 1.89 -21.95 23.63
C PRO A 72 1.49 -22.76 24.88
N ASP A 73 0.61 -22.21 25.71
CA ASP A 73 0.09 -22.89 26.90
C ASP A 73 -0.92 -23.97 26.50
N ILE A 74 -0.39 -25.16 26.33
CA ILE A 74 -1.14 -26.36 25.90
C ILE A 74 -0.58 -27.61 26.57
N ASP A 75 -1.42 -28.62 26.76
CA ASP A 75 -0.94 -29.93 27.20
C ASP A 75 -0.25 -30.68 26.06
N SER A 76 -0.93 -30.86 24.94
CA SER A 76 -0.36 -31.49 23.73
C SER A 76 -1.09 -31.14 22.45
N ILE A 77 -0.37 -31.17 21.31
CA ILE A 77 -0.97 -31.22 19.98
C ILE A 77 -0.35 -32.36 19.19
N GLU A 78 -1.19 -33.22 18.62
CA GLU A 78 -0.78 -34.33 17.77
C GLU A 78 -1.27 -34.15 16.35
N GLY A 79 -0.61 -34.76 15.37
CA GLY A 79 -1.03 -34.78 13.96
C GLY A 79 -0.75 -33.52 13.16
N LEU A 80 0.03 -32.55 13.69
CA LEU A 80 0.40 -31.33 12.98
C LEU A 80 1.26 -31.62 11.73
N SER A 81 0.95 -30.93 10.66
CA SER A 81 1.80 -30.76 9.46
C SER A 81 2.58 -29.44 9.56
N PRO A 82 3.59 -29.20 8.70
CA PRO A 82 4.18 -27.87 8.54
C PRO A 82 3.09 -26.84 8.32
N ALA A 83 3.10 -25.75 9.11
CA ALA A 83 2.02 -24.78 9.11
C ALA A 83 2.44 -23.47 8.40
N ILE A 84 1.55 -22.93 7.57
CA ILE A 84 1.70 -21.65 6.87
C ILE A 84 0.53 -20.76 7.27
N SER A 85 0.84 -19.54 7.75
CA SER A 85 -0.16 -18.52 8.08
C SER A 85 -0.30 -17.52 6.95
N ILE A 86 -1.55 -17.16 6.65
CA ILE A 86 -1.91 -16.09 5.71
C ILE A 86 -2.80 -15.09 6.47
N ASP A 87 -2.15 -14.19 7.18
CA ASP A 87 -2.79 -13.16 8.00
C ASP A 87 -3.05 -11.85 7.23
N GLN A 88 -3.91 -11.00 7.78
CA GLN A 88 -4.30 -9.71 7.20
C GLN A 88 -3.29 -8.57 7.48
N LYS A 89 -2.51 -8.68 8.56
CA LYS A 89 -1.82 -7.54 9.20
C LYS A 89 -0.59 -6.98 8.48
N THR A 90 -0.08 -7.58 7.42
CA THR A 90 1.20 -7.17 6.84
C THR A 90 1.10 -6.68 5.40
N THR A 91 0.64 -5.45 5.20
CA THR A 91 0.97 -4.73 3.95
C THR A 91 2.44 -4.34 3.98
N SER A 92 3.17 -4.65 2.93
CA SER A 92 4.58 -4.25 2.81
C SER A 92 4.67 -2.72 2.83
N LYS A 93 5.39 -2.16 3.81
CA LYS A 93 5.69 -0.71 3.86
C LYS A 93 6.82 -0.31 2.90
N ASN A 94 7.43 -1.26 2.21
CA ASN A 94 8.53 -0.98 1.30
C ASN A 94 7.99 -0.39 -0.02
N PRO A 95 8.33 0.88 -0.37
CA PRO A 95 7.81 1.54 -1.57
C PRO A 95 8.34 0.92 -2.88
N ARG A 96 9.36 0.06 -2.81
CA ARG A 96 9.86 -0.69 -3.96
C ARG A 96 9.10 -1.97 -4.25
N SER A 97 8.36 -2.50 -3.28
CA SER A 97 7.56 -3.71 -3.47
C SER A 97 6.37 -3.43 -4.40
N THR A 98 6.18 -4.29 -5.40
CA THR A 98 5.06 -4.25 -6.34
C THR A 98 4.33 -5.59 -6.34
N VAL A 99 3.11 -5.64 -6.90
CA VAL A 99 2.40 -6.91 -7.12
C VAL A 99 3.31 -7.91 -7.83
N GLY A 100 3.97 -7.50 -8.93
CA GLY A 100 4.88 -8.37 -9.69
C GLY A 100 6.07 -8.90 -8.89
N THR A 101 6.62 -8.11 -7.95
CA THR A 101 7.75 -8.58 -7.11
C THR A 101 7.30 -9.49 -5.96
N VAL A 102 6.14 -9.22 -5.37
CA VAL A 102 5.59 -10.04 -4.27
C VAL A 102 5.15 -11.42 -4.79
N THR A 103 4.64 -11.48 -6.01
CA THR A 103 4.22 -12.73 -6.68
C THR A 103 5.37 -13.45 -7.40
N GLU A 104 6.58 -12.91 -7.35
CA GLU A 104 7.76 -13.39 -8.06
C GLU A 104 7.63 -13.36 -9.61
N ILE A 105 6.50 -12.92 -10.16
CA ILE A 105 6.30 -12.81 -11.61
C ILE A 105 7.37 -11.94 -12.24
N HIS A 106 7.73 -10.83 -11.59
CA HIS A 106 8.77 -9.92 -12.08
C HIS A 106 10.14 -10.60 -12.20
N ASP A 107 10.47 -11.60 -11.38
CA ASP A 107 11.72 -12.33 -11.47
C ASP A 107 11.77 -13.21 -12.72
N TYR A 108 10.64 -13.84 -13.08
CA TYR A 108 10.51 -14.58 -14.32
C TYR A 108 10.49 -13.64 -15.55
N LEU A 109 9.86 -12.47 -15.45
CA LEU A 109 9.91 -11.48 -16.53
C LEU A 109 11.34 -10.99 -16.77
N ARG A 110 12.11 -10.69 -15.72
CA ARG A 110 13.53 -10.32 -15.87
C ARG A 110 14.33 -11.39 -16.60
N LEU A 111 14.06 -12.65 -16.30
CA LEU A 111 14.72 -13.79 -16.97
C LEU A 111 14.27 -13.90 -18.43
N LEU A 112 12.98 -13.71 -18.71
CA LEU A 112 12.42 -13.74 -20.07
C LEU A 112 13.08 -12.66 -20.94
N TYR A 113 13.07 -11.39 -20.47
CA TYR A 113 13.65 -10.28 -21.20
C TYR A 113 15.16 -10.40 -21.39
N ALA A 114 15.88 -10.96 -20.42
CA ALA A 114 17.31 -11.19 -20.53
C ALA A 114 17.68 -12.30 -21.52
N ARG A 115 16.81 -13.29 -21.77
CA ARG A 115 17.12 -14.48 -22.57
C ARG A 115 16.44 -14.48 -23.94
N ALA A 116 15.23 -13.92 -24.05
CA ALA A 116 14.42 -13.90 -25.27
C ALA A 116 14.08 -12.47 -25.73
N GLY A 117 14.58 -11.44 -25.06
CA GLY A 117 14.31 -10.04 -25.43
C GLY A 117 15.15 -9.58 -26.61
N THR A 118 14.55 -8.79 -27.47
CA THR A 118 15.21 -8.12 -28.59
C THR A 118 15.61 -6.69 -28.17
N PRO A 119 16.90 -6.38 -28.08
CA PRO A 119 17.36 -5.05 -27.70
C PRO A 119 17.25 -4.05 -28.85
N HIS A 120 16.83 -2.84 -28.51
CA HIS A 120 16.73 -1.70 -29.41
C HIS A 120 17.60 -0.55 -28.93
N CYS A 121 18.00 0.32 -29.83
CA CYS A 121 18.69 1.54 -29.46
C CYS A 121 17.74 2.51 -28.74
N PRO A 122 18.03 2.94 -27.51
CA PRO A 122 17.15 3.86 -26.78
C PRO A 122 17.05 5.27 -27.41
N LYS A 123 17.91 5.59 -28.41
CA LYS A 123 17.89 6.88 -29.11
C LYS A 123 17.17 6.83 -30.45
N CYS A 124 17.47 5.83 -31.29
CA CYS A 124 16.92 5.74 -32.66
C CYS A 124 15.95 4.56 -32.87
N GLY A 125 15.77 3.69 -31.88
CA GLY A 125 14.85 2.55 -31.97
C GLY A 125 15.32 1.37 -32.84
N ARG A 126 16.52 1.46 -33.46
CA ARG A 126 17.04 0.37 -34.31
C ARG A 126 17.30 -0.87 -33.48
N VAL A 127 16.99 -2.06 -34.03
CA VAL A 127 17.35 -3.34 -33.42
C VAL A 127 18.88 -3.45 -33.31
N ILE A 128 19.37 -3.83 -32.15
CA ILE A 128 20.78 -4.05 -31.86
C ILE A 128 21.01 -5.55 -31.79
N GLN A 129 21.95 -6.06 -32.59
CA GLN A 129 22.34 -7.48 -32.56
C GLN A 129 23.80 -7.61 -32.17
N GLN A 130 24.11 -8.65 -31.46
CA GLN A 130 25.47 -9.08 -31.19
C GLN A 130 25.92 -9.96 -32.36
N GLN A 131 27.08 -9.69 -32.90
CA GLN A 131 27.65 -10.49 -34.00
C GLN A 131 28.86 -11.28 -33.49
N THR A 132 28.91 -12.56 -33.85
CA THR A 132 30.14 -13.36 -33.65
C THR A 132 31.16 -13.00 -34.71
N ILE A 133 32.45 -13.24 -34.42
CA ILE A 133 33.55 -12.97 -35.40
C ILE A 133 33.32 -13.76 -36.68
N ASP A 134 32.88 -15.03 -36.58
CA ASP A 134 32.54 -15.84 -37.75
C ASP A 134 31.45 -15.20 -38.63
N GLN A 135 30.38 -14.71 -38.01
CA GLN A 135 29.33 -14.01 -38.75
C GLN A 135 29.82 -12.72 -39.42
N ILE A 136 30.74 -12.02 -38.77
CA ILE A 136 31.33 -10.81 -39.35
C ILE A 136 32.24 -11.20 -40.54
N VAL A 137 33.06 -12.22 -40.38
CA VAL A 137 33.90 -12.78 -41.43
C VAL A 137 33.02 -13.17 -42.62
N ASP A 138 31.99 -13.98 -42.42
CA ASP A 138 31.04 -14.40 -43.43
C ASP A 138 30.43 -13.19 -44.18
N GLN A 139 30.04 -12.17 -43.48
CA GLN A 139 29.51 -10.94 -44.08
C GLN A 139 30.56 -10.18 -44.91
N VAL A 140 31.78 -10.06 -44.42
CA VAL A 140 32.86 -9.39 -45.15
C VAL A 140 33.24 -10.20 -46.39
N MET A 141 33.19 -11.52 -46.32
CA MET A 141 33.44 -12.42 -47.45
C MET A 141 32.34 -12.33 -48.58
N THR A 142 31.16 -11.78 -48.25
CA THR A 142 30.13 -11.51 -49.29
C THR A 142 30.43 -10.28 -50.15
N LEU A 143 31.42 -9.48 -49.78
CA LEU A 143 31.83 -8.33 -50.61
C LEU A 143 32.38 -8.81 -51.96
N PRO A 144 32.31 -7.98 -53.05
CA PRO A 144 32.82 -8.35 -54.34
C PRO A 144 34.28 -8.77 -54.30
N GLU A 145 34.65 -9.83 -55.06
CA GLU A 145 36.01 -10.28 -55.17
C GLU A 145 36.97 -9.16 -55.61
N ARG A 146 38.15 -9.08 -55.03
CA ARG A 146 39.15 -8.05 -55.20
C ARG A 146 38.83 -6.67 -54.56
N THR A 147 37.77 -6.54 -53.76
CA THR A 147 37.52 -5.36 -52.96
C THR A 147 38.66 -5.17 -51.98
N LYS A 148 39.26 -3.96 -51.93
CA LYS A 148 40.27 -3.58 -50.99
C LYS A 148 39.66 -3.11 -49.68
N ILE A 149 39.94 -3.72 -48.58
CA ILE A 149 39.39 -3.40 -47.25
C ILE A 149 40.48 -3.07 -46.23
N LEU A 150 40.13 -2.17 -45.31
CA LEU A 150 40.94 -1.88 -44.11
C LEU A 150 40.21 -2.41 -42.92
N ILE A 151 40.88 -3.11 -42.05
CA ILE A 151 40.40 -3.51 -40.75
C ILE A 151 40.92 -2.51 -39.72
N LEU A 152 39.99 -1.81 -39.04
CA LEU A 152 40.27 -0.71 -38.16
C LEU A 152 39.72 -1.01 -36.75
N ALA A 153 40.50 -0.65 -35.73
CA ALA A 153 40.07 -0.69 -34.33
C ALA A 153 39.75 0.71 -33.81
N PRO A 154 38.50 1.07 -33.52
CA PRO A 154 38.15 2.37 -33.05
C PRO A 154 38.50 2.54 -31.56
N VAL A 155 39.59 3.24 -31.26
CA VAL A 155 40.08 3.46 -29.89
C VAL A 155 39.56 4.77 -29.27
N VAL A 156 39.20 5.77 -30.09
CA VAL A 156 38.54 7.00 -29.65
C VAL A 156 37.39 7.33 -30.62
N ARG A 157 36.22 7.63 -30.10
CA ARG A 157 35.03 7.95 -30.88
C ARG A 157 34.43 9.28 -30.41
N GLY A 158 34.67 10.34 -31.20
CA GLY A 158 33.99 11.63 -31.00
C GLY A 158 34.25 12.29 -29.65
N ARG A 159 35.43 12.06 -29.03
CA ARG A 159 35.79 12.61 -27.72
C ARG A 159 36.86 13.71 -27.86
N LYS A 160 36.78 14.73 -27.00
CA LYS A 160 37.82 15.78 -26.92
C LYS A 160 39.05 15.26 -26.21
N GLY A 161 40.22 15.67 -26.70
CA GLY A 161 41.51 15.28 -26.11
C GLY A 161 42.67 15.36 -27.11
N GLU A 162 43.94 15.41 -26.64
CA GLU A 162 45.17 15.40 -27.47
C GLU A 162 45.64 13.98 -27.80
N TYR A 163 45.29 12.99 -27.03
CA TYR A 163 45.55 11.54 -27.18
C TYR A 163 47.00 11.13 -27.47
N THR A 164 47.96 12.00 -27.25
CA THR A 164 49.38 11.78 -27.55
C THR A 164 49.93 10.48 -26.90
N LYS A 165 49.66 10.31 -25.60
CA LYS A 165 50.11 9.10 -24.89
C LYS A 165 49.49 7.82 -25.42
N LEU A 166 48.21 7.84 -25.82
CA LEU A 166 47.52 6.70 -26.40
C LEU A 166 48.18 6.33 -27.74
N LEU A 167 48.45 7.29 -28.60
CA LEU A 167 49.03 7.06 -29.92
C LEU A 167 50.49 6.59 -29.80
N GLU A 168 51.28 7.13 -28.88
CA GLU A 168 52.61 6.64 -28.56
C GLU A 168 52.61 5.18 -28.05
N ASP A 169 51.60 4.82 -27.21
CA ASP A 169 51.47 3.44 -26.73
C ASP A 169 51.13 2.48 -27.87
N MET A 170 50.25 2.90 -28.79
CA MET A 170 49.94 2.12 -29.99
C MET A 170 51.17 1.93 -30.89
N ALA A 171 51.98 2.95 -31.08
CA ALA A 171 53.26 2.85 -31.82
C ALA A 171 54.24 1.88 -31.14
N ARG A 172 54.34 1.93 -29.78
CA ARG A 172 55.19 0.97 -29.04
C ARG A 172 54.75 -0.49 -29.15
N ARG A 173 53.43 -0.72 -29.28
CA ARG A 173 52.83 -2.06 -29.49
C ARG A 173 53.02 -2.58 -30.91
N GLY A 174 53.62 -1.77 -31.82
CA GLY A 174 53.96 -2.18 -33.15
C GLY A 174 52.96 -1.85 -34.25
N TYR A 175 51.93 -1.09 -33.92
CA TYR A 175 51.01 -0.56 -34.93
C TYR A 175 51.71 0.57 -35.73
N VAL A 176 51.42 0.62 -37.03
CA VAL A 176 52.14 1.54 -37.93
C VAL A 176 51.29 2.74 -38.30
N ARG A 177 49.97 2.58 -38.39
CA ARG A 177 49.08 3.60 -38.92
C ARG A 177 47.79 3.75 -38.10
N ALA A 178 47.30 4.99 -38.06
CA ALA A 178 46.00 5.31 -37.51
C ALA A 178 45.19 6.17 -38.48
N ARG A 179 43.90 5.98 -38.55
CA ARG A 179 42.96 6.88 -39.22
C ARG A 179 42.46 7.87 -38.16
N ILE A 180 42.68 9.14 -38.35
CA ILE A 180 42.28 10.22 -37.46
C ILE A 180 41.36 11.15 -38.22
N ASP A 181 40.10 11.30 -37.73
CA ASP A 181 39.09 12.13 -38.35
C ASP A 181 38.90 11.85 -39.87
N GLY A 182 39.00 10.60 -40.24
CA GLY A 182 38.84 10.11 -41.63
C GLY A 182 40.12 10.07 -42.46
N ALA A 183 41.24 10.72 -42.05
CA ALA A 183 42.50 10.71 -42.77
C ALA A 183 43.48 9.71 -42.12
N ILE A 184 44.26 8.99 -43.00
CA ILE A 184 45.24 7.98 -42.52
C ILE A 184 46.61 8.65 -42.33
N TYR A 185 47.19 8.46 -41.15
CA TYR A 185 48.52 8.96 -40.78
C TYR A 185 49.42 7.82 -40.34
N GLU A 186 50.71 7.98 -40.50
CA GLU A 186 51.67 7.10 -39.86
C GLU A 186 51.86 7.53 -38.38
N LEU A 187 51.88 6.54 -37.48
CA LEU A 187 52.05 6.81 -36.04
C LEU A 187 53.39 7.44 -35.68
N SER A 188 54.37 7.40 -36.62
CA SER A 188 55.66 8.10 -36.52
C SER A 188 55.57 9.59 -36.90
N ASP A 189 54.57 10.02 -37.66
CA ASP A 189 54.39 11.38 -38.17
C ASP A 189 52.93 11.88 -38.02
N LEU A 190 52.56 12.14 -36.79
CA LEU A 190 51.20 12.50 -36.42
C LEU A 190 51.02 14.02 -36.33
N PRO A 191 49.88 14.55 -36.82
CA PRO A 191 49.54 15.94 -36.59
C PRO A 191 49.19 16.17 -35.08
N ALA A 192 49.54 17.38 -34.58
CA ALA A 192 49.13 17.78 -33.23
C ALA A 192 47.59 17.92 -33.14
N LEU A 193 46.94 17.11 -32.30
CA LEU A 193 45.50 17.11 -32.11
C LEU A 193 45.06 18.24 -31.17
N ASN A 194 43.95 18.91 -31.53
CA ASN A 194 43.42 20.01 -30.73
C ASN A 194 42.57 19.43 -29.57
N LYS A 195 42.99 19.71 -28.34
CA LYS A 195 42.32 19.23 -27.10
C LYS A 195 40.84 19.66 -26.98
N ASN A 196 40.43 20.71 -27.65
CA ASN A 196 39.08 21.26 -27.60
C ASN A 196 38.17 20.72 -28.69
N GLN A 197 38.69 20.04 -29.70
CA GLN A 197 37.96 19.38 -30.78
C GLN A 197 37.65 17.93 -30.43
N LYS A 198 36.55 17.43 -31.01
CA LYS A 198 36.20 16.00 -30.91
C LYS A 198 36.95 15.26 -31.99
N HIS A 199 37.67 14.22 -31.61
CA HIS A 199 38.43 13.36 -32.50
C HIS A 199 37.87 11.94 -32.54
N THR A 200 37.99 11.30 -33.70
CA THR A 200 37.75 9.86 -33.90
C THR A 200 39.08 9.27 -34.35
N ILE A 201 39.59 8.33 -33.56
CA ILE A 201 40.90 7.68 -33.79
C ILE A 201 40.68 6.16 -33.92
N GLU A 202 41.11 5.62 -35.02
CA GLU A 202 40.98 4.20 -35.35
C GLU A 202 42.38 3.68 -35.77
N ILE A 203 42.82 2.61 -35.10
CA ILE A 203 44.11 1.99 -35.41
C ILE A 203 43.92 1.04 -36.60
N VAL A 204 44.77 1.18 -37.64
CA VAL A 204 44.76 0.26 -38.79
C VAL A 204 45.43 -1.05 -38.38
N ILE A 205 44.64 -2.11 -38.33
CA ILE A 205 45.08 -3.45 -37.92
C ILE A 205 45.65 -4.18 -39.15
N ASP A 206 44.88 -4.20 -40.26
CA ASP A 206 45.31 -4.89 -41.47
C ASP A 206 44.74 -4.23 -42.74
N ARG A 207 45.32 -4.56 -43.88
CA ARG A 207 44.88 -4.18 -45.22
C ARG A 207 44.76 -5.45 -46.03
N LEU A 208 43.53 -5.76 -46.45
CA LEU A 208 43.22 -7.00 -47.13
C LEU A 208 42.58 -6.75 -48.49
N ILE A 209 42.63 -7.76 -49.31
CA ILE A 209 41.91 -7.79 -50.58
C ILE A 209 41.01 -8.99 -50.50
N VAL A 210 39.70 -8.84 -50.65
CA VAL A 210 38.72 -9.92 -50.54
C VAL A 210 39.00 -10.98 -51.61
N ARG A 211 39.34 -12.22 -51.15
CA ARG A 211 39.57 -13.43 -51.91
C ARG A 211 39.24 -14.66 -51.08
N GLU A 212 38.97 -15.79 -51.62
CA GLU A 212 38.66 -17.02 -50.89
C GLU A 212 39.70 -17.44 -49.84
N ASP A 213 40.96 -17.12 -50.07
CA ASP A 213 42.10 -17.54 -49.24
C ASP A 213 42.38 -16.65 -48.03
N ILE A 214 41.67 -15.54 -47.85
CA ILE A 214 41.92 -14.61 -46.75
C ILE A 214 41.19 -14.92 -45.46
N HIS A 215 40.33 -15.95 -45.40
CA HIS A 215 39.41 -16.23 -44.29
C HIS A 215 40.13 -16.25 -42.91
N THR A 216 41.22 -17.02 -42.79
CA THR A 216 41.96 -17.12 -41.53
C THR A 216 42.63 -15.79 -41.14
N ARG A 217 43.25 -15.10 -42.08
CA ARG A 217 43.86 -13.80 -41.82
C ARG A 217 42.85 -12.71 -41.47
N LEU A 218 41.68 -12.74 -42.11
CA LEU A 218 40.57 -11.82 -41.79
C LEU A 218 40.05 -12.07 -40.37
N THR A 219 39.92 -13.34 -39.97
CA THR A 219 39.50 -13.71 -38.62
C THR A 219 40.50 -13.17 -37.59
N ASP A 220 41.79 -13.42 -37.76
CA ASP A 220 42.85 -12.97 -36.85
C ASP A 220 42.89 -11.43 -36.74
N SER A 221 42.72 -10.77 -37.89
CA SER A 221 42.69 -9.31 -37.94
C SER A 221 41.49 -8.69 -37.26
N LEU A 222 40.31 -9.32 -37.42
CA LEU A 222 39.07 -8.91 -36.74
C LEU A 222 39.14 -9.18 -35.24
N GLU A 223 39.70 -10.33 -34.80
CA GLU A 223 39.91 -10.62 -33.39
C GLU A 223 40.81 -9.55 -32.73
N THR A 224 41.90 -9.21 -33.42
CA THR A 224 42.81 -8.14 -32.94
C THR A 224 42.11 -6.78 -32.89
N ALA A 225 41.36 -6.46 -33.93
CA ALA A 225 40.60 -5.20 -33.98
C ALA A 225 39.54 -5.12 -32.87
N MET A 226 38.77 -6.20 -32.65
CA MET A 226 37.78 -6.28 -31.60
C MET A 226 38.39 -6.19 -30.20
N LYS A 227 39.51 -6.85 -29.97
CA LYS A 227 40.23 -6.79 -28.69
C LYS A 227 40.75 -5.39 -28.40
N LEU A 228 41.26 -4.68 -29.39
CA LEU A 228 41.82 -3.33 -29.23
C LEU A 228 40.68 -2.27 -29.17
N GLY A 229 39.63 -2.44 -29.95
CA GLY A 229 38.47 -1.55 -30.02
C GLY A 229 37.36 -1.87 -29.00
N GLU A 230 37.69 -2.64 -27.94
CA GLU A 230 36.73 -3.01 -26.87
C GLU A 230 35.42 -3.63 -27.40
N GLY A 231 35.57 -4.60 -28.30
CA GLY A 231 34.42 -5.29 -28.92
C GLY A 231 33.88 -4.62 -30.19
N LEU A 232 34.59 -3.62 -30.71
CA LEU A 232 34.24 -2.93 -31.96
C LEU A 232 35.32 -3.08 -33.00
N ALA A 233 34.94 -3.26 -34.24
CA ALA A 233 35.84 -3.20 -35.41
C ALA A 233 35.15 -2.47 -36.56
N VAL A 234 35.88 -1.72 -37.35
CA VAL A 234 35.41 -1.08 -38.56
C VAL A 234 36.07 -1.75 -39.78
N VAL A 235 35.26 -2.20 -40.71
CA VAL A 235 35.71 -2.64 -42.00
C VAL A 235 35.39 -1.51 -42.99
N SER A 236 36.45 -0.89 -43.47
CA SER A 236 36.40 0.23 -44.41
C SER A 236 36.78 -0.24 -45.80
N GLU A 237 35.87 -0.09 -46.77
CA GLU A 237 36.18 -0.33 -48.17
C GLU A 237 36.98 0.86 -48.74
N VAL A 238 38.08 0.58 -49.38
CA VAL A 238 38.88 1.65 -50.03
C VAL A 238 38.02 2.20 -51.18
N ASP A 239 37.65 3.47 -51.12
CA ASP A 239 36.73 4.18 -52.05
C ASP A 239 35.22 3.81 -51.88
N GLY A 240 34.88 3.15 -50.73
CA GLY A 240 33.53 2.71 -50.42
C GLY A 240 33.06 3.15 -49.05
N ALA A 241 32.10 2.40 -48.46
CA ALA A 241 31.52 2.69 -47.16
C ALA A 241 32.26 2.07 -46.00
N ASP A 242 32.17 2.69 -44.84
CA ASP A 242 32.64 2.13 -43.56
C ASP A 242 31.52 1.31 -42.91
N THR A 243 31.78 0.06 -42.60
CA THR A 243 30.86 -0.79 -41.86
C THR A 243 31.40 -1.05 -40.49
N LEU A 244 30.64 -0.60 -39.46
CA LEU A 244 31.00 -0.88 -38.03
C LEU A 244 30.39 -2.20 -37.60
N TYR A 245 31.20 -3.09 -37.11
CA TYR A 245 30.84 -4.36 -36.50
C TYR A 245 31.02 -4.32 -34.98
N SER A 246 30.19 -5.06 -34.24
CA SER A 246 30.22 -5.10 -32.79
C SER A 246 29.96 -6.49 -32.25
N GLN A 247 30.81 -6.94 -31.33
CA GLN A 247 30.55 -8.11 -30.49
C GLN A 247 29.65 -7.81 -29.29
N SER A 248 29.49 -6.52 -28.95
CA SER A 248 28.59 -6.05 -27.89
C SER A 248 27.28 -5.59 -28.51
N TYR A 249 26.22 -5.50 -27.73
CA TYR A 249 24.97 -4.89 -28.13
C TYR A 249 25.14 -3.37 -28.30
N ALA A 250 25.68 -2.94 -29.40
CA ALA A 250 25.94 -1.52 -29.69
C ALA A 250 25.18 -1.03 -30.92
N CYS A 251 24.65 0.19 -30.85
CA CYS A 251 24.06 0.84 -31.99
C CYS A 251 25.14 1.45 -32.89
N PRO A 252 25.24 1.07 -34.17
CA PRO A 252 26.26 1.61 -35.04
C PRO A 252 26.08 3.11 -35.32
N ASP A 253 24.83 3.61 -35.37
CA ASP A 253 24.52 4.99 -35.70
C ASP A 253 24.68 5.94 -34.50
N CYS A 254 24.24 5.52 -33.31
CA CYS A 254 24.18 6.36 -32.11
C CYS A 254 25.34 6.16 -31.15
N GLY A 255 26.12 5.10 -31.31
CA GLY A 255 27.22 4.73 -30.40
C GLY A 255 26.79 4.34 -28.99
N VAL A 256 25.50 4.08 -28.78
CA VAL A 256 24.98 3.58 -27.49
C VAL A 256 25.24 2.10 -27.41
N SER A 257 25.89 1.66 -26.33
CA SER A 257 26.19 0.24 -26.03
C SER A 257 25.36 -0.24 -24.85
N ILE A 258 24.82 -1.43 -24.95
CA ILE A 258 24.23 -2.20 -23.86
C ILE A 258 25.30 -3.22 -23.42
N GLU A 259 25.80 -3.08 -22.19
CA GLU A 259 26.96 -3.86 -21.72
C GLU A 259 26.66 -5.35 -21.68
N GLU A 260 25.54 -5.75 -21.06
CA GLU A 260 25.15 -7.14 -20.92
C GLU A 260 23.64 -7.30 -20.75
N MET A 261 23.04 -8.23 -21.48
CA MET A 261 21.64 -8.62 -21.34
C MET A 261 21.47 -9.62 -20.20
N ALA A 262 21.64 -9.17 -18.95
CA ALA A 262 21.51 -9.99 -17.75
C ALA A 262 20.22 -9.65 -16.97
N PRO A 263 19.62 -10.59 -16.19
CA PRO A 263 18.40 -10.32 -15.40
C PRO A 263 18.53 -9.12 -14.44
N ARG A 264 19.74 -8.80 -13.96
CA ARG A 264 20.01 -7.63 -13.11
C ARG A 264 19.71 -6.30 -13.80
N MET A 265 19.82 -6.22 -15.13
CA MET A 265 19.52 -5.05 -15.94
C MET A 265 18.03 -4.67 -15.89
N PHE A 266 17.16 -5.64 -15.69
CA PHE A 266 15.71 -5.45 -15.62
C PHE A 266 15.18 -5.34 -14.18
N SER A 267 16.07 -5.23 -13.20
CA SER A 267 15.71 -5.07 -11.79
C SER A 267 15.78 -3.61 -11.36
N PHE A 268 14.65 -3.03 -10.96
CA PHE A 268 14.61 -1.70 -10.38
C PHE A 268 15.13 -1.64 -8.93
N ASN A 269 15.35 -2.81 -8.29
CA ASN A 269 15.97 -2.91 -6.97
C ASN A 269 17.51 -3.01 -7.05
N ASN A 270 18.07 -3.11 -8.25
CA ASN A 270 19.50 -3.22 -8.48
C ASN A 270 20.01 -1.94 -9.19
N PRO A 271 21.12 -1.34 -8.76
CA PRO A 271 21.69 -0.13 -9.39
C PRO A 271 21.98 -0.27 -10.88
N TYR A 272 22.20 -1.49 -11.38
CA TYR A 272 22.42 -1.75 -12.81
C TYR A 272 21.19 -1.44 -13.65
N GLY A 273 19.99 -1.78 -13.17
CA GLY A 273 18.73 -1.59 -13.90
C GLY A 273 17.92 -0.38 -13.45
N ALA A 274 18.10 0.06 -12.21
CA ALA A 274 17.32 1.15 -11.63
C ALA A 274 17.59 2.49 -12.32
N CYS A 275 16.53 3.27 -12.54
CA CYS A 275 16.66 4.65 -12.97
C CYS A 275 17.55 5.44 -11.99
N PRO A 276 18.61 6.13 -12.46
CA PRO A 276 19.56 6.79 -11.58
C PRO A 276 18.96 7.98 -10.81
N VAL A 277 17.91 8.61 -11.34
CA VAL A 277 17.27 9.78 -10.73
C VAL A 277 16.36 9.39 -9.57
N CYS A 278 15.52 8.38 -9.73
CA CYS A 278 14.60 7.92 -8.68
C CYS A 278 15.08 6.66 -7.93
N SER A 279 16.27 6.15 -8.25
CA SER A 279 16.83 4.95 -7.64
C SER A 279 15.85 3.75 -7.65
N GLY A 280 15.05 3.62 -8.71
CA GLY A 280 14.09 2.53 -8.89
C GLY A 280 12.73 2.74 -8.20
N LEU A 281 12.47 3.89 -7.60
CA LEU A 281 11.17 4.19 -6.97
C LEU A 281 10.07 4.53 -7.99
N GLY A 282 10.43 5.07 -9.15
CA GLY A 282 9.49 5.54 -10.18
C GLY A 282 8.90 6.92 -9.88
N VAL A 283 8.95 7.36 -8.64
CA VAL A 283 8.42 8.63 -8.17
C VAL A 283 9.47 9.41 -7.40
N LEU A 284 9.28 10.72 -7.34
CA LEU A 284 10.07 11.63 -6.50
C LEU A 284 9.10 12.33 -5.57
N MET A 285 9.41 12.34 -4.29
CA MET A 285 8.74 13.20 -3.32
C MET A 285 9.22 14.63 -3.54
N LYS A 286 8.33 15.50 -3.97
CA LYS A 286 8.61 16.93 -4.15
C LYS A 286 7.56 17.75 -3.43
N ILE A 287 7.98 18.90 -2.93
CA ILE A 287 7.06 19.87 -2.37
C ILE A 287 6.12 20.34 -3.47
N ASP A 288 4.82 20.21 -3.23
CA ASP A 288 3.78 20.64 -4.16
C ASP A 288 3.42 22.11 -3.88
N PRO A 289 3.65 23.02 -4.84
CA PRO A 289 3.26 24.42 -4.71
C PRO A 289 1.83 24.65 -4.28
N ALA A 290 0.97 23.75 -4.70
CA ALA A 290 -0.42 23.85 -4.38
C ALA A 290 -0.78 23.38 -2.94
N ASN A 291 0.12 22.70 -2.21
CA ASN A 291 -0.01 22.49 -0.77
C ASN A 291 0.49 23.69 0.02
N ILE A 292 1.32 24.54 -0.61
CA ILE A 292 1.82 25.80 -0.04
C ILE A 292 0.77 26.89 -0.18
N LEU A 293 0.14 26.99 -1.36
CA LEU A 293 -0.89 27.97 -1.70
C LEU A 293 -2.21 27.24 -2.02
N PRO A 294 -2.90 26.70 -1.01
CA PRO A 294 -4.03 25.78 -1.23
C PRO A 294 -5.30 26.47 -1.73
N ASP A 295 -5.45 27.78 -1.49
CA ASP A 295 -6.64 28.56 -1.82
C ASP A 295 -6.29 29.76 -2.71
N PRO A 296 -6.51 29.69 -4.02
CA PRO A 296 -6.18 30.76 -4.94
C PRO A 296 -7.08 32.00 -4.80
N THR A 297 -8.21 31.88 -4.09
CA THR A 297 -9.15 33.01 -3.88
C THR A 297 -8.71 33.92 -2.75
N LYS A 298 -7.77 33.51 -1.90
CA LYS A 298 -7.24 34.28 -0.79
C LYS A 298 -6.00 35.04 -1.17
N SER A 299 -5.84 36.20 -0.54
CA SER A 299 -4.62 37.00 -0.60
C SER A 299 -3.58 36.50 0.43
N LEU A 300 -2.33 36.96 0.30
CA LEU A 300 -1.27 36.64 1.27
C LEU A 300 -1.59 37.19 2.67
N ASN A 301 -2.31 38.34 2.76
CA ASN A 301 -2.80 38.89 4.01
C ASN A 301 -3.97 38.14 4.63
N GLU A 302 -4.74 37.41 3.82
CA GLU A 302 -5.85 36.57 4.27
C GLU A 302 -5.43 35.10 4.55
N GLY A 303 -4.12 34.83 4.58
CA GLY A 303 -3.59 33.51 4.90
C GLY A 303 -3.64 32.52 3.76
N ALA A 304 -3.35 32.98 2.53
CA ALA A 304 -3.16 32.08 1.41
C ALA A 304 -1.99 31.10 1.61
N LEU A 305 -0.94 31.53 2.36
CA LEU A 305 0.20 30.70 2.74
C LEU A 305 -0.15 29.85 3.96
N ARG A 306 -0.07 28.52 3.82
CA ARG A 306 -0.27 27.58 4.92
C ARG A 306 0.94 26.65 5.10
N VAL A 307 2.02 27.28 5.62
CA VAL A 307 3.31 26.58 5.72
C VAL A 307 3.97 26.94 7.05
N THR A 308 4.41 25.93 7.79
CA THR A 308 5.12 26.09 9.06
C THR A 308 6.33 27.00 8.90
N GLY A 309 6.36 28.09 9.70
CA GLY A 309 7.40 29.11 9.65
C GLY A 309 7.10 30.28 8.69
N TRP A 310 5.98 30.23 7.99
CA TRP A 310 5.43 31.31 7.15
C TRP A 310 4.02 31.71 7.61
N ASP A 311 3.45 31.01 8.59
CA ASP A 311 2.11 31.29 9.17
C ASP A 311 2.03 32.66 9.81
N SER A 312 3.14 33.22 10.31
CA SER A 312 3.23 34.58 10.87
C SER A 312 3.13 35.70 9.82
N ALA A 313 2.96 35.36 8.54
CA ALA A 313 2.71 36.36 7.51
C ALA A 313 1.37 37.09 7.71
N GLU A 314 0.38 36.47 8.36
CA GLU A 314 -0.90 37.05 8.73
C GLU A 314 -0.76 38.05 9.89
N ASP A 315 0.14 37.81 10.85
CA ASP A 315 0.21 38.56 12.12
C ASP A 315 0.94 39.91 12.03
N GLY A 316 1.39 40.32 10.86
CA GLY A 316 2.03 41.62 10.64
C GLY A 316 3.45 41.79 11.20
N ASN A 317 3.90 40.93 12.10
CA ASN A 317 5.19 41.00 12.79
C ASN A 317 5.95 39.67 12.71
N GLY A 318 6.83 39.53 11.75
CA GLY A 318 7.65 38.31 11.64
C GLY A 318 8.61 38.37 10.46
N MET A 319 9.64 37.50 10.48
CA MET A 319 10.63 37.46 9.40
C MET A 319 9.97 37.12 8.04
N ALA A 320 8.96 36.27 8.02
CA ALA A 320 8.18 35.93 6.83
C ALA A 320 7.50 37.19 6.24
N ARG A 321 6.85 37.99 7.09
CA ARG A 321 6.20 39.22 6.69
C ARG A 321 7.17 40.24 6.10
N MET A 322 8.32 40.44 6.73
CA MET A 322 9.36 41.35 6.24
C MET A 322 9.85 40.98 4.83
N TYR A 323 10.01 39.67 4.54
CA TYR A 323 10.34 39.21 3.20
C TYR A 323 9.23 39.46 2.20
N LEU A 324 7.96 39.21 2.56
CA LEU A 324 6.82 39.44 1.67
C LEU A 324 6.63 40.94 1.36
N ASP A 325 6.79 41.82 2.35
CA ASP A 325 6.75 43.28 2.17
C ASP A 325 7.88 43.76 1.24
N ALA A 326 9.10 43.22 1.41
CA ALA A 326 10.24 43.56 0.56
C ALA A 326 10.02 43.11 -0.89
N LEU A 327 9.42 41.93 -1.10
CA LEU A 327 9.07 41.40 -2.44
C LEU A 327 7.97 42.25 -3.08
N SER A 328 6.90 42.59 -2.31
CA SER A 328 5.80 43.46 -2.76
C SER A 328 6.32 44.81 -3.23
N LYS A 329 7.18 45.45 -2.44
CA LYS A 329 7.81 46.78 -2.79
C LYS A 329 8.70 46.68 -4.04
N LYS A 330 9.49 45.61 -4.17
CA LYS A 330 10.45 45.48 -5.30
C LYS A 330 9.79 45.14 -6.61
N TYR A 331 8.81 44.21 -6.58
CA TYR A 331 8.17 43.67 -7.78
C TYR A 331 6.81 44.29 -8.08
N GLY A 332 6.32 45.23 -7.25
CA GLY A 332 5.14 46.06 -7.52
C GLY A 332 3.80 45.32 -7.47
N PHE A 333 3.63 44.38 -6.55
CA PHE A 333 2.36 43.65 -6.36
C PHE A 333 1.79 43.91 -4.95
N SER A 334 0.47 43.85 -4.80
CA SER A 334 -0.19 44.00 -3.50
C SER A 334 -0.31 42.65 -2.80
N LEU A 335 -0.07 42.62 -1.48
CA LEU A 335 -0.29 41.46 -0.63
C LEU A 335 -1.78 41.20 -0.36
N ASP A 336 -2.68 42.11 -0.73
CA ASP A 336 -4.14 41.98 -0.65
C ASP A 336 -4.74 41.39 -1.94
N THR A 337 -3.95 41.22 -3.00
CA THR A 337 -4.41 40.57 -4.25
C THR A 337 -4.56 39.08 -4.03
N PRO A 338 -5.69 38.46 -4.39
CA PRO A 338 -5.84 37.01 -4.39
C PRO A 338 -4.69 36.32 -5.17
N VAL A 339 -4.15 35.24 -4.61
CA VAL A 339 -2.97 34.59 -5.19
C VAL A 339 -3.26 34.10 -6.62
N GLY A 340 -4.52 33.71 -6.91
CA GLY A 340 -4.92 33.27 -8.25
C GLY A 340 -4.91 34.38 -9.30
N GLU A 341 -4.90 35.65 -8.90
CA GLU A 341 -4.86 36.83 -9.77
C GLU A 341 -3.44 37.41 -9.92
N LEU A 342 -2.47 36.91 -9.10
CA LEU A 342 -1.08 37.36 -9.20
C LEU A 342 -0.44 36.82 -10.50
N PRO A 343 0.43 37.65 -11.15
CA PRO A 343 1.21 37.20 -12.31
C PRO A 343 2.04 35.94 -11.96
N LYS A 344 2.17 35.03 -12.92
CA LYS A 344 2.91 33.77 -12.74
C LYS A 344 4.35 34.01 -12.30
N GLU A 345 5.00 35.06 -12.79
CA GLU A 345 6.35 35.46 -12.42
C GLU A 345 6.47 35.76 -10.91
N ILE A 346 5.45 36.39 -10.33
CA ILE A 346 5.41 36.69 -8.90
C ILE A 346 5.22 35.41 -8.09
N ILE A 347 4.34 34.51 -8.53
CA ILE A 347 4.16 33.19 -7.92
C ILE A 347 5.46 32.39 -7.97
N ASP A 348 6.15 32.38 -9.11
CA ASP A 348 7.44 31.68 -9.26
C ASP A 348 8.52 32.28 -8.32
N ILE A 349 8.55 33.59 -8.12
CA ILE A 349 9.45 34.24 -7.17
C ILE A 349 9.12 33.86 -5.73
N LEU A 350 7.85 33.85 -5.34
CA LEU A 350 7.39 33.43 -4.03
C LEU A 350 7.77 31.96 -3.73
N LEU A 351 7.60 31.09 -4.71
CA LEU A 351 7.86 29.66 -4.55
C LEU A 351 9.35 29.30 -4.64
N TYR A 352 10.06 29.83 -5.65
CA TYR A 352 11.42 29.38 -6.01
C TYR A 352 12.50 30.44 -5.79
N GLY A 353 12.12 31.64 -5.35
CA GLY A 353 13.06 32.70 -4.96
C GLY A 353 13.54 33.60 -6.09
N THR A 354 14.41 34.53 -5.72
CA THR A 354 14.92 35.64 -6.58
C THR A 354 16.17 35.25 -7.38
N LYS A 355 16.55 33.98 -7.51
CA LYS A 355 17.72 33.49 -8.27
C LYS A 355 19.02 34.28 -7.97
N ASN A 356 19.31 34.54 -6.70
CA ASN A 356 20.44 35.34 -6.19
C ASN A 356 20.29 36.85 -6.33
N GLU A 357 19.21 37.40 -6.89
CA GLU A 357 18.96 38.80 -6.89
C GLU A 357 18.64 39.28 -5.45
N LYS A 358 19.38 40.28 -4.97
CA LYS A 358 19.20 40.80 -3.62
C LYS A 358 17.97 41.68 -3.53
N ILE A 359 17.21 41.51 -2.46
CA ILE A 359 16.10 42.39 -2.05
C ILE A 359 16.49 43.14 -0.78
N THR A 360 15.98 44.34 -0.59
CA THR A 360 16.19 45.11 0.63
C THR A 360 15.07 44.80 1.61
N VAL A 361 15.41 44.12 2.70
CA VAL A 361 14.49 43.76 3.78
C VAL A 361 14.63 44.81 4.87
N GLU A 362 13.52 45.44 5.23
CA GLU A 362 13.42 46.43 6.32
C GLU A 362 12.86 45.73 7.57
N TYR A 363 13.39 46.02 8.73
CA TYR A 363 12.94 45.48 10.02
C TYR A 363 12.96 46.54 11.10
N GLU A 364 12.05 46.44 12.05
CA GLU A 364 12.00 47.25 13.25
C GLU A 364 12.44 46.39 14.45
N ARG A 365 13.41 46.90 15.20
CA ARG A 365 13.87 46.26 16.45
C ARG A 365 14.08 47.35 17.50
N ASP A 366 13.41 47.24 18.65
CA ASP A 366 13.49 48.18 19.77
C ASP A 366 13.21 49.65 19.36
N GLY A 367 12.23 49.88 18.45
CA GLY A 367 11.87 51.20 17.95
C GLY A 367 12.87 51.80 16.96
N ARG A 368 13.82 51.01 16.46
CA ARG A 368 14.81 51.43 15.43
C ARG A 368 14.60 50.67 14.15
N MET A 369 14.50 51.42 13.03
CA MET A 369 14.44 50.84 11.70
C MET A 369 15.85 50.42 11.23
N GLY A 370 15.97 49.13 10.84
CA GLY A 370 17.14 48.59 10.21
C GLY A 370 16.83 48.08 8.80
N ARG A 371 17.85 47.93 7.98
CA ARG A 371 17.73 47.31 6.64
C ARG A 371 18.92 46.46 6.34
N PHE A 372 18.68 45.33 5.65
CA PHE A 372 19.74 44.49 5.13
C PHE A 372 19.39 44.03 3.71
N GLN A 373 20.38 43.60 2.95
CA GLN A 373 20.20 43.07 1.62
C GLN A 373 20.45 41.56 1.64
N SER A 374 19.45 40.78 1.19
CA SER A 374 19.54 39.31 1.09
C SER A 374 18.80 38.83 -0.16
N PRO A 375 19.25 37.81 -0.81
CA PRO A 375 18.43 37.11 -1.79
C PRO A 375 17.29 36.40 -1.07
N PHE A 376 16.14 36.30 -1.71
CA PHE A 376 15.02 35.51 -1.21
C PHE A 376 15.16 34.09 -1.76
N GLU A 377 15.25 33.12 -0.87
CA GLU A 377 15.47 31.70 -1.21
C GLU A 377 14.27 31.05 -1.93
N GLY A 378 13.06 31.57 -1.68
CA GLY A 378 11.81 30.90 -2.10
C GLY A 378 11.30 29.89 -1.08
N ILE A 379 9.97 29.77 -0.99
CA ILE A 379 9.32 28.95 0.04
C ILE A 379 9.59 27.46 -0.19
N VAL A 380 9.47 26.97 -1.43
CA VAL A 380 9.76 25.58 -1.81
C VAL A 380 11.21 25.22 -1.48
N THR A 381 12.15 26.04 -1.94
CA THR A 381 13.59 25.81 -1.73
C THR A 381 13.94 25.81 -0.23
N ASN A 382 13.34 26.72 0.53
CA ASN A 382 13.51 26.80 1.99
C ASN A 382 13.03 25.52 2.69
N LEU A 383 11.83 25.02 2.32
CA LEU A 383 11.27 23.80 2.89
C LEU A 383 12.09 22.58 2.51
N GLU A 384 12.54 22.45 1.26
CA GLU A 384 13.40 21.35 0.83
C GLU A 384 14.75 21.35 1.56
N ARG A 385 15.32 22.50 1.81
CA ARG A 385 16.54 22.62 2.62
C ARG A 385 16.28 22.20 4.06
N ARG A 386 15.23 22.72 4.70
CA ARG A 386 14.85 22.37 6.08
C ARG A 386 14.55 20.89 6.23
N TYR A 387 13.90 20.28 5.27
CA TYR A 387 13.65 18.83 5.26
C TYR A 387 14.94 18.01 5.27
N ARG A 388 15.94 18.44 4.51
CA ARG A 388 17.27 17.77 4.46
C ARG A 388 18.09 17.99 5.72
N GLU A 389 17.98 19.13 6.37
CA GLU A 389 18.77 19.53 7.52
C GLU A 389 18.17 19.07 8.87
N THR A 390 16.88 18.83 8.95
CA THR A 390 16.23 18.45 10.21
C THR A 390 16.55 17.01 10.63
N SER A 391 16.87 16.85 11.91
CA SER A 391 17.02 15.54 12.57
C SER A 391 15.75 15.10 13.31
N SER A 392 14.73 15.95 13.39
CA SER A 392 13.47 15.67 14.10
C SER A 392 12.50 14.92 13.18
N ASP A 393 12.10 13.70 13.55
CA ASP A 393 11.15 12.91 12.79
C ASP A 393 9.77 13.58 12.71
N ALA A 394 9.33 14.24 13.80
CA ALA A 394 8.09 15.01 13.80
C ALA A 394 8.11 16.15 12.78
N MET A 395 9.25 16.88 12.66
CA MET A 395 9.38 17.92 11.65
C MET A 395 9.49 17.38 10.24
N LYS A 396 10.09 16.21 10.03
CA LYS A 396 10.07 15.53 8.74
C LYS A 396 8.65 15.19 8.30
N GLU A 397 7.82 14.61 9.19
CA GLU A 397 6.39 14.36 8.90
C GLU A 397 5.66 15.64 8.49
N VAL A 398 5.93 16.78 9.14
CA VAL A 398 5.34 18.06 8.78
C VAL A 398 5.75 18.49 7.37
N TYR A 399 7.03 18.41 7.03
CA TYR A 399 7.49 18.75 5.67
C TYR A 399 6.97 17.79 4.62
N GLU A 400 6.92 16.48 4.92
CA GLU A 400 6.35 15.46 4.05
C GLU A 400 4.86 15.71 3.75
N SER A 401 4.12 16.34 4.68
CA SER A 401 2.72 16.72 4.45
C SER A 401 2.54 17.75 3.32
N TYR A 402 3.58 18.51 2.99
CA TYR A 402 3.59 19.45 1.86
C TYR A 402 4.07 18.80 0.55
N MET A 403 4.56 17.55 0.60
CA MET A 403 5.09 16.85 -0.57
C MET A 403 4.04 15.99 -1.23
N THR A 404 4.20 15.82 -2.54
CA THR A 404 3.45 14.84 -3.33
C THR A 404 4.39 13.95 -4.13
N ASN A 405 3.94 12.72 -4.38
CA ASN A 405 4.67 11.79 -5.22
C ASN A 405 4.42 12.15 -6.70
N THR A 406 5.42 12.72 -7.33
CA THR A 406 5.39 13.03 -8.77
C THR A 406 6.12 11.95 -9.57
N PRO A 407 5.62 11.52 -10.74
CA PRO A 407 6.35 10.60 -11.60
C PRO A 407 7.76 11.12 -11.89
N CYS A 408 8.74 10.24 -11.85
CA CYS A 408 10.13 10.60 -12.13
C CYS A 408 10.26 11.10 -13.58
N PRO A 409 10.78 12.32 -13.84
CA PRO A 409 10.85 12.89 -15.19
C PRO A 409 11.77 12.11 -16.13
N GLU A 410 12.77 11.39 -15.60
CA GLU A 410 13.71 10.62 -16.41
C GLU A 410 13.10 9.30 -16.91
N CYS A 411 12.44 8.52 -16.05
CA CYS A 411 11.87 7.24 -16.42
C CYS A 411 10.34 7.26 -16.64
N GLY A 412 9.67 8.40 -16.44
CA GLY A 412 8.22 8.52 -16.59
C GLY A 412 7.41 7.59 -15.65
N GLY A 413 7.95 7.26 -14.47
CA GLY A 413 7.33 6.32 -13.54
C GLY A 413 7.76 4.86 -13.72
N ARG A 414 8.44 4.50 -14.81
CA ARG A 414 8.77 3.11 -15.19
C ARG A 414 9.91 2.46 -14.40
N ARG A 415 10.54 3.18 -13.47
CA ARG A 415 11.55 2.71 -12.49
C ARG A 415 12.90 2.27 -13.07
N LEU A 416 13.01 1.96 -14.36
CA LEU A 416 14.18 1.38 -15.03
C LEU A 416 14.93 2.40 -15.87
N LYS A 417 16.20 2.08 -16.20
CA LYS A 417 17.01 2.81 -17.18
C LYS A 417 16.46 2.69 -18.59
N LYS A 418 16.76 3.67 -19.45
CA LYS A 418 16.32 3.69 -20.86
C LYS A 418 16.81 2.48 -21.65
N GLU A 419 18.01 2.00 -21.36
CA GLU A 419 18.60 0.81 -22.01
C GLU A 419 17.78 -0.46 -21.69
N ALA A 420 17.31 -0.63 -20.45
CA ALA A 420 16.45 -1.74 -20.06
C ALA A 420 15.06 -1.63 -20.68
N LEU A 421 14.51 -0.41 -20.78
CA LEU A 421 13.22 -0.14 -21.40
C LEU A 421 13.26 -0.27 -22.93
N ALA A 422 14.44 -0.25 -23.53
CA ALA A 422 14.63 -0.43 -24.96
C ALA A 422 14.67 -1.91 -25.40
N VAL A 423 14.55 -2.86 -24.45
CA VAL A 423 14.46 -4.29 -24.77
C VAL A 423 13.00 -4.71 -24.81
N THR A 424 12.59 -5.40 -25.87
CA THR A 424 11.20 -5.81 -26.06
C THR A 424 11.07 -7.32 -26.27
N VAL A 425 9.92 -7.86 -25.87
CA VAL A 425 9.47 -9.21 -26.19
C VAL A 425 8.10 -9.04 -26.85
N ASP A 426 7.92 -9.54 -28.05
CA ASP A 426 6.72 -9.32 -28.87
C ASP A 426 6.30 -7.82 -28.91
N GLY A 427 7.28 -6.93 -29.12
CA GLY A 427 7.08 -5.48 -29.24
C GLY A 427 6.78 -4.73 -27.94
N LYS A 428 6.71 -5.40 -26.78
CA LYS A 428 6.46 -4.79 -25.48
C LYS A 428 7.70 -4.83 -24.59
N ASN A 429 8.01 -3.74 -23.90
CA ASN A 429 9.06 -3.73 -22.88
C ASN A 429 8.52 -4.21 -21.51
N ILE A 430 9.43 -4.52 -20.59
CA ILE A 430 9.07 -5.09 -19.27
C ILE A 430 8.18 -4.15 -18.44
N ALA A 431 8.34 -2.83 -18.57
CA ALA A 431 7.49 -1.87 -17.85
C ALA A 431 6.07 -1.86 -18.44
N GLU A 432 5.92 -1.84 -19.76
CA GLU A 432 4.62 -1.90 -20.43
C GLU A 432 3.85 -3.18 -20.07
N VAL A 433 4.53 -4.32 -20.01
CA VAL A 433 3.91 -5.57 -19.53
C VAL A 433 3.54 -5.49 -18.06
N SER A 434 4.37 -4.86 -17.24
CA SER A 434 4.08 -4.68 -15.81
C SER A 434 2.93 -3.69 -15.56
N GLU A 435 2.69 -2.75 -16.46
CA GLU A 435 1.56 -1.80 -16.41
C GLU A 435 0.23 -2.41 -16.87
N MET A 436 0.25 -3.57 -17.53
CA MET A 436 -0.96 -4.30 -17.89
C MET A 436 -1.72 -4.79 -16.65
N SER A 437 -3.05 -4.86 -16.75
CA SER A 437 -3.83 -5.63 -15.78
C SER A 437 -3.43 -7.11 -15.84
N VAL A 438 -3.60 -7.85 -14.75
CA VAL A 438 -3.35 -9.31 -14.73
C VAL A 438 -4.13 -10.00 -15.86
N ARG A 439 -5.38 -9.58 -16.09
CA ARG A 439 -6.24 -10.08 -17.19
C ARG A 439 -5.59 -9.87 -18.55
N ASP A 440 -5.09 -8.67 -18.83
CA ASP A 440 -4.48 -8.35 -20.11
C ASP A 440 -3.10 -8.99 -20.27
N ALA A 441 -2.36 -9.13 -19.16
CA ALA A 441 -1.11 -9.86 -19.15
C ALA A 441 -1.31 -11.36 -19.45
N VAL A 442 -2.36 -12.00 -18.91
CA VAL A 442 -2.73 -13.39 -19.25
C VAL A 442 -2.95 -13.50 -20.76
N ARG A 443 -3.78 -12.62 -21.33
CA ARG A 443 -4.07 -12.63 -22.78
C ARG A 443 -2.83 -12.39 -23.62
N PHE A 444 -1.96 -11.48 -23.20
CA PHE A 444 -0.70 -11.20 -23.89
C PHE A 444 0.20 -12.44 -23.91
N PHE A 445 0.40 -13.13 -22.79
CA PHE A 445 1.27 -14.29 -22.73
C PHE A 445 0.66 -15.56 -23.34
N GLU A 446 -0.67 -15.69 -23.39
CA GLU A 446 -1.36 -16.78 -24.12
C GLU A 446 -1.21 -16.62 -25.65
N ASN A 447 -1.14 -15.39 -26.17
CA ASN A 447 -1.07 -15.08 -27.59
C ASN A 447 0.31 -14.55 -28.03
N ILE A 448 1.36 -14.73 -27.26
CA ILE A 448 2.69 -14.20 -27.53
C ILE A 448 3.32 -14.80 -28.79
N HIS A 449 3.81 -13.96 -29.67
CA HIS A 449 4.47 -14.36 -30.90
C HIS A 449 6.00 -14.43 -30.69
N LEU A 450 6.53 -15.63 -30.66
CA LEU A 450 7.95 -15.88 -30.49
C LEU A 450 8.46 -16.74 -31.64
N THR A 451 9.70 -16.50 -32.06
CA THR A 451 10.43 -17.41 -32.98
C THR A 451 10.61 -18.79 -32.33
N GLU A 452 10.89 -19.84 -33.11
CA GLU A 452 11.11 -21.19 -32.58
C GLU A 452 12.23 -21.22 -31.51
N LYS A 453 13.31 -20.49 -31.74
CA LYS A 453 14.42 -20.37 -30.79
C LYS A 453 13.99 -19.72 -29.49
N GLU A 454 13.30 -18.58 -29.57
CA GLU A 454 12.79 -17.86 -28.39
C GLU A 454 11.76 -18.68 -27.62
N ARG A 455 10.88 -19.40 -28.34
CA ARG A 455 9.88 -20.28 -27.73
C ARG A 455 10.53 -21.44 -26.94
N LEU A 456 11.59 -22.01 -27.48
CA LEU A 456 12.33 -23.06 -26.79
C LEU A 456 12.96 -22.55 -25.49
N ILE A 457 13.58 -21.35 -25.54
CA ILE A 457 14.19 -20.68 -24.39
C ILE A 457 13.15 -20.28 -23.36
N ALA A 458 12.04 -19.69 -23.80
CA ALA A 458 11.02 -19.11 -22.94
C ALA A 458 10.04 -20.15 -22.34
N ARG A 459 9.98 -21.38 -22.85
CA ARG A 459 8.95 -22.37 -22.54
C ARG A 459 8.70 -22.58 -21.04
N LEU A 460 9.75 -22.78 -20.26
CA LEU A 460 9.64 -22.98 -18.81
C LEU A 460 9.28 -21.68 -18.07
N ILE A 461 9.84 -20.58 -18.54
CA ILE A 461 9.57 -19.25 -17.96
C ILE A 461 8.10 -18.88 -18.16
N LEU A 462 7.58 -19.04 -19.38
CA LEU A 462 6.19 -18.74 -19.70
C LEU A 462 5.20 -19.64 -18.95
N LYS A 463 5.57 -20.93 -18.75
CA LYS A 463 4.76 -21.82 -17.91
C LYS A 463 4.57 -21.24 -16.51
N GLU A 464 5.64 -20.78 -15.88
CA GLU A 464 5.61 -20.21 -14.54
C GLU A 464 4.87 -18.87 -14.50
N VAL A 465 5.12 -17.99 -15.48
CA VAL A 465 4.42 -16.70 -15.59
C VAL A 465 2.91 -16.92 -15.73
N ASN A 466 2.49 -17.78 -16.67
CA ASN A 466 1.08 -18.08 -16.92
C ASN A 466 0.40 -18.71 -15.70
N SER A 467 1.09 -19.63 -15.00
CA SER A 467 0.57 -20.25 -13.79
C SER A 467 0.30 -19.20 -12.70
N ARG A 468 1.29 -18.33 -12.41
CA ARG A 468 1.15 -17.30 -11.38
C ARG A 468 0.10 -16.22 -11.73
N LEU A 469 0.06 -15.80 -12.99
CA LEU A 469 -0.99 -14.89 -13.47
C LEU A 469 -2.38 -15.55 -13.37
N GLY A 470 -2.48 -16.82 -13.69
CA GLY A 470 -3.70 -17.61 -13.54
C GLY A 470 -4.19 -17.61 -12.08
N PHE A 471 -3.31 -17.86 -11.12
CA PHE A 471 -3.67 -17.84 -9.70
C PHE A 471 -4.16 -16.46 -9.24
N LEU A 472 -3.53 -15.36 -9.70
CA LEU A 472 -4.01 -14.01 -9.39
C LEU A 472 -5.41 -13.75 -9.96
N ARG A 473 -5.70 -14.23 -11.18
CA ARG A 473 -7.04 -14.17 -11.78
C ARG A 473 -8.05 -14.98 -10.96
N ASP A 474 -7.67 -16.19 -10.57
CA ASP A 474 -8.56 -17.14 -9.90
C ASP A 474 -8.92 -16.71 -8.46
N VAL A 475 -8.07 -15.91 -7.81
CA VAL A 475 -8.42 -15.25 -6.52
C VAL A 475 -9.15 -13.89 -6.70
N GLY A 476 -9.57 -13.54 -7.93
CA GLY A 476 -10.32 -12.31 -8.20
C GLY A 476 -9.50 -11.02 -8.21
N LEU A 477 -8.19 -11.09 -8.51
CA LEU A 477 -7.28 -9.94 -8.59
C LEU A 477 -6.90 -9.59 -10.04
N ASP A 478 -7.72 -9.96 -11.01
CA ASP A 478 -7.47 -9.80 -12.43
C ASP A 478 -7.42 -8.33 -12.90
N TYR A 479 -7.97 -7.41 -12.12
CA TYR A 479 -7.96 -5.97 -12.35
C TYR A 479 -6.66 -5.27 -11.92
N LEU A 480 -5.83 -5.90 -11.06
CA LEU A 480 -4.58 -5.31 -10.60
C LEU A 480 -3.52 -5.28 -11.70
N THR A 481 -2.65 -4.26 -11.67
CA THR A 481 -1.44 -4.22 -12.50
C THR A 481 -0.24 -4.78 -11.75
N LEU A 482 0.70 -5.40 -12.46
CA LEU A 482 1.91 -5.94 -11.84
C LEU A 482 2.83 -4.83 -11.29
N SER A 483 2.75 -3.62 -11.84
CA SER A 483 3.50 -2.44 -11.41
C SER A 483 2.93 -1.78 -10.16
N ARG A 484 1.69 -2.12 -9.75
CA ARG A 484 1.02 -1.50 -8.59
C ARG A 484 1.85 -1.71 -7.33
N SER A 485 2.10 -0.64 -6.60
CA SER A 485 2.85 -0.66 -5.36
C SER A 485 2.12 -1.46 -4.27
N ALA A 486 2.84 -2.33 -3.58
CA ALA A 486 2.28 -3.13 -2.48
C ALA A 486 1.77 -2.27 -1.32
N CYS A 487 2.31 -1.06 -1.13
CA CYS A 487 1.83 -0.11 -0.10
C CYS A 487 0.43 0.46 -0.39
N THR A 488 -0.06 0.34 -1.62
CA THR A 488 -1.37 0.87 -2.04
C THR A 488 -2.46 -0.18 -2.06
N LEU A 489 -2.13 -1.41 -1.69
CA LEU A 489 -3.07 -2.52 -1.64
C LEU A 489 -3.92 -2.45 -0.38
N SER A 490 -5.19 -2.80 -0.48
CA SER A 490 -6.03 -3.08 0.67
C SER A 490 -5.54 -4.34 1.41
N GLY A 491 -5.96 -4.51 2.67
CA GLY A 491 -5.60 -5.70 3.46
C GLY A 491 -6.02 -6.99 2.76
N GLY A 492 -7.24 -7.05 2.24
CA GLY A 492 -7.75 -8.20 1.50
C GLY A 492 -7.02 -8.44 0.16
N GLU A 493 -6.66 -7.40 -0.60
CA GLU A 493 -5.85 -7.56 -1.82
C GLU A 493 -4.48 -8.17 -1.50
N ALA A 494 -3.79 -7.65 -0.48
CA ALA A 494 -2.48 -8.16 -0.07
C ALA A 494 -2.54 -9.61 0.41
N GLN A 495 -3.57 -9.99 1.16
CA GLN A 495 -3.80 -11.36 1.63
C GLN A 495 -4.05 -12.33 0.47
N ARG A 496 -4.89 -11.94 -0.50
CA ARG A 496 -5.17 -12.76 -1.70
C ARG A 496 -3.94 -12.92 -2.60
N ILE A 497 -3.09 -11.89 -2.70
CA ILE A 497 -1.79 -12.01 -3.40
C ILE A 497 -0.93 -13.08 -2.73
N ARG A 498 -0.86 -13.11 -1.40
CA ARG A 498 -0.11 -14.14 -0.67
C ARG A 498 -0.72 -15.53 -0.89
N LEU A 499 -2.04 -15.63 -0.81
CA LEU A 499 -2.74 -16.88 -1.10
C LEU A 499 -2.40 -17.39 -2.51
N ALA A 500 -2.48 -16.53 -3.54
CA ALA A 500 -2.12 -16.88 -4.90
C ALA A 500 -0.65 -17.33 -5.02
N THR A 501 0.27 -16.69 -4.29
CA THR A 501 1.69 -17.08 -4.27
C THR A 501 1.89 -18.46 -3.62
N GLN A 502 1.17 -18.76 -2.54
CA GLN A 502 1.25 -20.07 -1.85
C GLN A 502 0.68 -21.21 -2.70
N ILE A 503 -0.42 -20.97 -3.40
CA ILE A 503 -1.00 -21.93 -4.35
C ILE A 503 0.02 -22.24 -5.46
N GLY A 504 0.70 -21.20 -5.95
CA GLY A 504 1.76 -21.31 -6.95
C GLY A 504 2.94 -22.19 -6.54
N SER A 505 3.17 -22.35 -5.24
CA SER A 505 4.20 -23.25 -4.70
C SER A 505 3.86 -24.75 -4.84
N SER A 506 2.57 -25.07 -5.09
CA SER A 506 2.06 -26.45 -5.23
C SER A 506 2.47 -27.38 -4.07
N LEU A 507 2.57 -26.87 -2.85
CA LEU A 507 2.91 -27.64 -1.67
C LEU A 507 1.76 -28.58 -1.31
N VAL A 508 2.10 -29.78 -0.88
CA VAL A 508 1.17 -30.87 -0.51
C VAL A 508 1.42 -31.30 0.93
N GLY A 509 0.35 -31.64 1.65
CA GLY A 509 0.46 -32.09 3.03
C GLY A 509 0.75 -30.99 4.05
N VAL A 510 0.48 -29.73 3.71
CA VAL A 510 0.69 -28.54 4.53
C VAL A 510 -0.60 -28.19 5.25
N LEU A 511 -0.45 -27.57 6.43
CA LEU A 511 -1.55 -26.93 7.17
C LEU A 511 -1.56 -25.44 6.85
N TYR A 512 -2.57 -24.96 6.11
CA TYR A 512 -2.77 -23.54 5.87
C TYR A 512 -3.74 -22.97 6.89
N ILE A 513 -3.38 -21.82 7.49
CA ILE A 513 -4.23 -21.11 8.42
C ILE A 513 -4.47 -19.70 7.87
N LEU A 514 -5.74 -19.39 7.59
CA LEU A 514 -6.16 -18.14 6.95
C LEU A 514 -7.02 -17.33 7.91
N ASP A 515 -6.78 -16.01 7.95
CA ASP A 515 -7.54 -15.06 8.76
C ASP A 515 -8.47 -14.24 7.87
N GLU A 516 -9.75 -14.52 7.93
CA GLU A 516 -10.83 -13.81 7.23
C GLU A 516 -10.51 -13.53 5.73
N PRO A 517 -10.26 -14.57 4.90
CA PRO A 517 -9.85 -14.36 3.52
C PRO A 517 -10.95 -13.76 2.62
N SER A 518 -12.22 -13.79 3.02
CA SER A 518 -13.36 -13.21 2.31
C SER A 518 -13.48 -11.69 2.50
N ILE A 519 -12.63 -11.08 3.31
CA ILE A 519 -12.73 -9.68 3.71
C ILE A 519 -12.71 -8.72 2.52
N GLY A 520 -13.65 -7.76 2.47
CA GLY A 520 -13.75 -6.78 1.38
C GLY A 520 -14.10 -7.37 0.02
N LEU A 521 -14.62 -8.62 0.00
CA LEU A 521 -15.08 -9.27 -1.21
C LEU A 521 -16.58 -9.09 -1.41
N HIS A 522 -16.95 -8.81 -2.65
CA HIS A 522 -18.31 -9.01 -3.11
C HIS A 522 -18.60 -10.53 -3.23
N GLN A 523 -19.84 -10.97 -3.03
CA GLN A 523 -20.22 -12.39 -3.08
C GLN A 523 -19.78 -13.09 -4.37
N HIS A 524 -19.87 -12.41 -5.51
CA HIS A 524 -19.38 -12.93 -6.79
C HIS A 524 -17.86 -13.25 -6.76
N ASP A 525 -17.04 -12.42 -6.11
CA ASP A 525 -15.60 -12.65 -5.98
C ASP A 525 -15.30 -13.71 -4.92
N ASN A 526 -16.16 -13.81 -3.88
CA ASN A 526 -16.06 -14.83 -2.84
C ASN A 526 -16.19 -16.25 -3.41
N GLN A 527 -17.04 -16.49 -4.38
CA GLN A 527 -17.17 -17.78 -5.06
C GLN A 527 -15.86 -18.21 -5.76
N LYS A 528 -15.12 -17.27 -6.36
CA LYS A 528 -13.79 -17.56 -6.95
C LYS A 528 -12.79 -17.95 -5.87
N LEU A 529 -12.78 -17.23 -4.75
CA LEU A 529 -11.94 -17.57 -3.59
C LEU A 529 -12.27 -18.97 -3.06
N LEU A 530 -13.53 -19.32 -2.89
CA LEU A 530 -13.98 -20.64 -2.41
C LEU A 530 -13.52 -21.76 -3.33
N ASN A 531 -13.63 -21.58 -4.65
CA ASN A 531 -13.11 -22.55 -5.62
C ASN A 531 -11.59 -22.74 -5.50
N THR A 532 -10.87 -21.66 -5.24
CA THR A 532 -9.43 -21.66 -5.02
C THR A 532 -9.06 -22.41 -3.73
N LEU A 533 -9.78 -22.17 -2.63
CA LEU A 533 -9.58 -22.87 -1.35
C LEU A 533 -9.87 -24.38 -1.47
N ARG A 534 -10.96 -24.74 -2.17
CA ARG A 534 -11.28 -26.14 -2.47
C ARG A 534 -10.18 -26.81 -3.29
N HIS A 535 -9.65 -26.14 -4.30
CA HIS A 535 -8.53 -26.65 -5.07
C HIS A 535 -7.30 -26.90 -4.20
N LEU A 536 -6.97 -25.96 -3.30
CA LEU A 536 -5.84 -26.12 -2.37
C LEU A 536 -6.03 -27.28 -1.41
N ARG A 537 -7.27 -27.52 -0.90
CA ARG A 537 -7.66 -28.71 -0.13
C ARG A 537 -7.48 -29.98 -0.95
N ASP A 538 -8.00 -30.02 -2.17
CA ASP A 538 -8.02 -31.19 -3.03
C ASP A 538 -6.61 -31.64 -3.46
N LEU A 539 -5.60 -30.77 -3.35
CA LEU A 539 -4.18 -31.10 -3.45
C LEU A 539 -3.67 -31.93 -2.24
N GLY A 540 -4.49 -32.20 -1.22
CA GLY A 540 -4.12 -32.95 -0.02
C GLY A 540 -3.57 -32.05 1.10
N ASN A 541 -4.06 -30.82 1.21
CA ASN A 541 -3.73 -29.89 2.29
C ASN A 541 -4.88 -29.80 3.28
N THR A 542 -4.54 -29.46 4.53
CA THR A 542 -5.52 -29.10 5.56
C THR A 542 -5.64 -27.59 5.63
N LEU A 543 -6.87 -27.06 5.58
CA LEU A 543 -7.12 -25.63 5.68
C LEU A 543 -7.90 -25.34 6.96
N ILE A 544 -7.38 -24.43 7.78
CA ILE A 544 -8.10 -23.81 8.89
C ILE A 544 -8.38 -22.35 8.50
N VAL A 545 -9.64 -21.98 8.42
CA VAL A 545 -10.07 -20.66 8.01
C VAL A 545 -10.86 -20.03 9.15
N VAL A 546 -10.36 -18.94 9.71
CA VAL A 546 -11.13 -18.11 10.65
C VAL A 546 -12.06 -17.25 9.81
N GLU A 547 -13.39 -17.45 9.93
CA GLU A 547 -14.36 -16.83 9.05
C GLU A 547 -15.71 -16.55 9.69
N HIS A 548 -16.43 -15.59 9.10
CA HIS A 548 -17.76 -15.17 9.51
C HIS A 548 -18.76 -15.16 8.35
N ASP A 549 -18.28 -15.35 7.12
CA ASP A 549 -19.08 -15.34 5.90
C ASP A 549 -19.95 -16.61 5.79
N GLU A 550 -21.24 -16.43 5.53
CA GLU A 550 -22.22 -17.53 5.44
C GLU A 550 -21.86 -18.53 4.33
N GLU A 551 -21.50 -18.04 3.12
CA GLU A 551 -21.16 -18.91 1.97
C GLU A 551 -19.92 -19.75 2.26
N THR A 552 -18.92 -19.16 2.91
CA THR A 552 -17.69 -19.85 3.27
C THR A 552 -17.94 -20.93 4.31
N MET A 553 -18.77 -20.64 5.33
CA MET A 553 -19.15 -21.62 6.34
C MET A 553 -19.94 -22.79 5.74
N LEU A 554 -20.92 -22.51 4.88
CA LEU A 554 -21.71 -23.55 4.21
C LEU A 554 -20.91 -24.38 3.20
N ALA A 555 -19.84 -23.78 2.63
CA ALA A 555 -18.95 -24.46 1.68
C ALA A 555 -17.85 -25.30 2.35
N SER A 556 -17.67 -25.19 3.67
CA SER A 556 -16.65 -25.92 4.43
C SER A 556 -17.04 -27.38 4.67
N ASP A 557 -16.04 -28.21 4.93
CA ASP A 557 -16.23 -29.62 5.30
C ASP A 557 -16.53 -29.78 6.79
N TYR A 558 -15.99 -28.86 7.61
CA TYR A 558 -16.09 -28.92 9.08
C TYR A 558 -16.11 -27.52 9.67
N ILE A 559 -16.91 -27.30 10.69
CA ILE A 559 -17.02 -26.01 11.40
C ILE A 559 -16.71 -26.24 12.88
N VAL A 560 -15.95 -25.30 13.47
CA VAL A 560 -15.72 -25.21 14.92
C VAL A 560 -16.27 -23.88 15.39
N ASP A 561 -17.36 -23.92 16.17
CA ASP A 561 -18.00 -22.74 16.75
C ASP A 561 -17.43 -22.46 18.14
N VAL A 562 -16.76 -21.31 18.28
CA VAL A 562 -16.06 -20.90 19.51
C VAL A 562 -16.88 -19.83 20.23
N GLY A 563 -17.20 -20.07 21.51
CA GLY A 563 -18.06 -19.19 22.29
C GLY A 563 -18.17 -19.59 23.73
N PRO A 564 -19.37 -19.48 24.37
CA PRO A 564 -20.62 -18.91 23.82
C PRO A 564 -20.64 -17.38 23.74
N GLY A 565 -19.79 -16.69 24.50
CA GLY A 565 -19.64 -15.25 24.56
C GLY A 565 -18.31 -14.76 24.04
N ALA A 566 -17.96 -13.53 24.42
CA ALA A 566 -16.68 -12.88 24.09
C ALA A 566 -15.84 -12.67 25.37
N GLY A 567 -14.52 -12.51 25.24
CA GLY A 567 -13.64 -12.23 26.36
C GLY A 567 -13.69 -13.32 27.44
N VAL A 568 -14.08 -12.95 28.66
CA VAL A 568 -14.14 -13.87 29.80
C VAL A 568 -15.20 -14.95 29.62
N ASP A 569 -16.31 -14.65 28.94
CA ASP A 569 -17.43 -15.57 28.68
C ASP A 569 -17.23 -16.41 27.41
N GLY A 570 -16.10 -16.20 26.71
CA GLY A 570 -15.68 -17.00 25.57
C GLY A 570 -14.73 -18.15 25.93
N GLY A 571 -14.03 -18.64 24.93
CA GLY A 571 -12.93 -19.61 25.12
C GLY A 571 -13.36 -21.06 25.24
N HIS A 572 -14.58 -21.43 24.87
CA HIS A 572 -15.08 -22.82 24.81
C HIS A 572 -15.42 -23.22 23.38
N ILE A 573 -15.40 -24.52 23.09
CA ILE A 573 -15.99 -25.06 21.87
C ILE A 573 -17.47 -25.31 22.17
N VAL A 574 -18.35 -24.55 21.54
CA VAL A 574 -19.80 -24.65 21.64
C VAL A 574 -20.32 -25.82 20.80
N ALA A 575 -19.78 -25.93 19.59
CA ALA A 575 -20.12 -27.01 18.66
C ALA A 575 -18.97 -27.27 17.69
N ALA A 576 -18.82 -28.51 17.25
CA ALA A 576 -17.87 -28.89 16.21
C ALA A 576 -18.49 -30.02 15.38
N GLY A 577 -18.47 -29.89 14.06
CA GLY A 577 -19.06 -30.87 13.13
C GLY A 577 -19.24 -30.31 11.73
N THR A 578 -19.99 -31.01 10.91
CA THR A 578 -20.39 -30.57 9.57
C THR A 578 -21.32 -29.34 9.65
N PRO A 579 -21.44 -28.53 8.58
CA PRO A 579 -22.40 -27.42 8.57
C PRO A 579 -23.82 -27.80 8.96
N ALA A 580 -24.28 -29.00 8.53
CA ALA A 580 -25.60 -29.51 8.89
C ALA A 580 -25.76 -29.78 10.39
N GLU A 581 -24.73 -30.34 11.04
CA GLU A 581 -24.72 -30.60 12.49
C GLU A 581 -24.71 -29.30 13.29
N ILE A 582 -23.96 -28.30 12.85
CA ILE A 582 -23.93 -26.98 13.47
C ILE A 582 -25.29 -26.28 13.35
N MET A 583 -25.94 -26.32 12.17
CA MET A 583 -27.30 -25.78 11.96
C MET A 583 -28.34 -26.46 12.84
N ALA A 584 -28.18 -27.74 13.10
CA ALA A 584 -29.09 -28.49 13.96
C ALA A 584 -28.90 -28.27 15.46
N ASN A 585 -27.71 -27.75 15.88
CA ASN A 585 -27.37 -27.52 17.29
C ASN A 585 -28.11 -26.27 17.84
N PRO A 586 -28.96 -26.42 18.88
CA PRO A 586 -29.68 -25.28 19.46
C PRO A 586 -28.80 -24.36 20.29
N ALA A 587 -27.64 -24.84 20.77
CA ALA A 587 -26.71 -24.04 21.55
C ALA A 587 -25.78 -23.17 20.68
N SER A 588 -25.64 -23.48 19.39
CA SER A 588 -24.83 -22.73 18.47
C SER A 588 -25.55 -21.48 17.96
N LEU A 589 -25.01 -20.31 18.31
CA LEU A 589 -25.50 -19.04 17.80
C LEU A 589 -25.25 -18.95 16.28
N THR A 590 -24.08 -19.35 15.81
CA THR A 590 -23.73 -19.47 14.38
C THR A 590 -24.75 -20.37 13.66
N GLY A 591 -25.07 -21.53 14.23
CA GLY A 591 -26.06 -22.46 13.68
C GLY A 591 -27.46 -21.87 13.62
N ALA A 592 -27.84 -20.99 14.56
CA ALA A 592 -29.10 -20.29 14.53
C ALA A 592 -29.22 -19.31 13.33
N TYR A 593 -28.13 -18.61 12.98
CA TYR A 593 -28.12 -17.73 11.79
C TYR A 593 -28.07 -18.54 10.49
N LEU A 594 -27.18 -19.52 10.37
CA LEU A 594 -27.06 -20.37 9.17
C LEU A 594 -28.34 -21.13 8.85
N SER A 595 -29.09 -21.56 9.85
CA SER A 595 -30.40 -22.22 9.66
C SER A 595 -31.53 -21.27 9.40
N GLY A 596 -31.32 -19.96 9.51
CA GLY A 596 -32.35 -18.93 9.39
C GLY A 596 -33.34 -18.85 10.60
N ARG A 597 -33.04 -19.55 11.70
CA ARG A 597 -33.80 -19.40 12.98
C ARG A 597 -33.63 -18.01 13.57
N ARG A 598 -32.51 -17.37 13.32
CA ARG A 598 -32.22 -15.96 13.63
C ARG A 598 -31.72 -15.25 12.38
N ARG A 599 -32.09 -13.99 12.23
CA ARG A 599 -31.74 -13.17 11.07
C ARG A 599 -31.60 -11.71 11.49
N VAL A 600 -30.80 -10.93 10.79
CA VAL A 600 -30.77 -9.47 10.91
C VAL A 600 -32.11 -8.92 10.42
N PRO A 601 -32.89 -8.21 11.27
CA PRO A 601 -34.25 -7.77 10.93
C PRO A 601 -34.22 -6.69 9.85
N MET A 602 -35.21 -6.74 8.93
CA MET A 602 -35.41 -5.66 7.97
C MET A 602 -36.15 -4.49 8.63
N PRO A 603 -35.85 -3.24 8.27
CA PRO A 603 -36.59 -2.09 8.79
C PRO A 603 -38.05 -2.10 8.33
N ASP A 604 -38.93 -1.61 9.17
CA ASP A 604 -40.37 -1.60 8.87
C ASP A 604 -40.74 -0.67 7.70
N PHE A 605 -39.91 0.35 7.46
CA PHE A 605 -40.09 1.31 6.36
C PHE A 605 -38.70 1.82 5.87
N ARG A 606 -38.67 2.32 4.64
CA ARG A 606 -37.52 3.04 4.10
C ARG A 606 -37.70 4.54 4.35
N ARG A 607 -36.67 5.20 4.86
CA ARG A 607 -36.69 6.65 5.07
C ARG A 607 -36.71 7.39 3.73
N SER A 608 -37.40 8.52 3.67
CA SER A 608 -37.37 9.41 2.52
C SER A 608 -36.24 10.41 2.65
N PRO A 609 -35.51 10.71 1.55
CA PRO A 609 -34.44 11.71 1.57
C PRO A 609 -34.93 13.09 2.01
N SER A 610 -34.19 13.73 2.91
CA SER A 610 -34.43 15.11 3.32
C SER A 610 -33.79 16.14 2.37
N GLY A 611 -32.87 15.72 1.53
CA GLY A 611 -32.14 16.51 0.56
C GLY A 611 -31.20 15.66 -0.28
N TRP A 612 -30.41 16.31 -1.11
CA TRP A 612 -29.50 15.62 -2.02
C TRP A 612 -28.14 16.32 -2.09
N LEU A 613 -27.11 15.51 -2.12
CA LEU A 613 -25.72 15.90 -2.45
C LEU A 613 -25.39 15.37 -3.83
N THR A 614 -24.88 16.21 -4.73
CA THR A 614 -24.54 15.81 -6.08
C THR A 614 -23.06 15.97 -6.35
N VAL A 615 -22.34 14.88 -6.53
CA VAL A 615 -20.95 14.86 -6.99
C VAL A 615 -20.95 14.89 -8.51
N ARG A 616 -20.35 15.92 -9.11
CA ARG A 616 -20.30 16.09 -10.56
C ARG A 616 -18.93 15.77 -11.14
N GLY A 617 -18.91 15.08 -12.28
CA GLY A 617 -17.71 14.89 -13.09
C GLY A 617 -16.61 14.11 -12.36
N ALA A 618 -16.94 13.09 -11.60
CA ALA A 618 -15.96 12.27 -10.88
C ALA A 618 -15.08 11.48 -11.85
N ARG A 619 -13.76 11.75 -11.84
CA ARG A 619 -12.76 11.21 -12.79
C ARG A 619 -11.53 10.59 -12.11
N ALA A 620 -11.61 10.36 -10.80
CA ALA A 620 -10.51 9.79 -10.05
C ALA A 620 -10.29 8.30 -10.42
N ASN A 621 -9.02 7.92 -10.58
CA ASN A 621 -8.61 6.55 -10.88
C ASN A 621 -9.39 5.99 -12.09
N ASN A 622 -10.21 4.95 -11.88
CA ASN A 622 -11.02 4.32 -12.92
C ASN A 622 -12.41 4.93 -13.14
N LEU A 623 -12.78 5.99 -12.43
CA LEU A 623 -14.09 6.62 -12.56
C LEU A 623 -14.28 7.29 -13.94
N ARG A 624 -15.40 7.01 -14.59
CA ARG A 624 -15.69 7.37 -15.99
C ARG A 624 -16.43 8.70 -16.15
N ASN A 625 -15.96 9.75 -15.47
CA ASN A 625 -16.58 11.08 -15.51
C ASN A 625 -18.08 11.03 -15.11
N ILE A 626 -18.36 10.38 -14.01
CA ILE A 626 -19.73 10.13 -13.53
C ILE A 626 -20.27 11.27 -12.68
N THR A 627 -21.58 11.44 -12.71
CA THR A 627 -22.33 12.30 -11.77
C THR A 627 -23.18 11.41 -10.88
N VAL A 628 -23.02 11.54 -9.56
CA VAL A 628 -23.67 10.66 -8.57
C VAL A 628 -24.41 11.50 -7.55
N LYS A 629 -25.64 11.09 -7.22
CA LYS A 629 -26.48 11.74 -6.21
C LYS A 629 -26.54 10.92 -4.93
N PHE A 630 -26.19 11.53 -3.83
CA PHE A 630 -26.30 10.94 -2.49
C PHE A 630 -27.47 11.56 -1.75
N PRO A 631 -28.46 10.76 -1.33
CA PRO A 631 -29.58 11.25 -0.54
C PRO A 631 -29.15 11.56 0.89
N LEU A 632 -29.69 12.62 1.48
CA LEU A 632 -29.43 13.07 2.85
C LEU A 632 -30.50 12.61 3.82
N GLY A 633 -30.14 12.41 5.10
CA GLY A 633 -31.04 11.97 6.18
C GLY A 633 -31.40 10.48 6.12
N VAL A 634 -30.66 9.70 5.37
CA VAL A 634 -30.91 8.27 5.14
C VAL A 634 -29.62 7.45 5.20
N VAL A 635 -29.76 6.12 5.22
CA VAL A 635 -28.65 5.17 5.10
C VAL A 635 -28.46 4.82 3.63
N THR A 636 -27.33 5.21 3.07
CA THR A 636 -26.93 4.91 1.68
C THR A 636 -25.79 3.89 1.69
N CYS A 637 -25.97 2.74 1.04
CA CYS A 637 -24.89 1.78 0.79
C CYS A 637 -24.30 1.97 -0.61
N VAL A 638 -22.97 2.07 -0.69
CA VAL A 638 -22.21 2.06 -1.95
C VAL A 638 -21.62 0.66 -2.14
N THR A 639 -22.11 -0.04 -3.14
CA THR A 639 -21.83 -1.46 -3.38
C THR A 639 -21.11 -1.69 -4.70
N GLY A 640 -20.78 -2.93 -5.04
CA GLY A 640 -20.16 -3.35 -6.30
C GLY A 640 -18.89 -4.16 -6.12
N LEU A 641 -18.39 -4.73 -7.20
CA LEU A 641 -17.21 -5.61 -7.22
C LEU A 641 -15.96 -4.93 -6.64
N SER A 642 -14.99 -5.74 -6.24
CA SER A 642 -13.66 -5.23 -5.86
C SER A 642 -13.02 -4.46 -7.02
N GLY A 643 -12.46 -3.26 -6.73
CA GLY A 643 -11.88 -2.39 -7.77
C GLY A 643 -12.89 -1.64 -8.65
N SER A 644 -14.20 -1.67 -8.38
CA SER A 644 -15.22 -0.96 -9.18
C SER A 644 -15.20 0.57 -9.04
N GLY A 645 -14.44 1.12 -8.08
CA GLY A 645 -14.29 2.57 -7.90
C GLY A 645 -15.01 3.15 -6.68
N LYS A 646 -15.58 2.32 -5.79
CA LYS A 646 -16.28 2.74 -4.56
C LYS A 646 -15.47 3.69 -3.70
N SER A 647 -14.27 3.28 -3.29
CA SER A 647 -13.40 4.09 -2.43
C SER A 647 -12.88 5.34 -3.16
N SER A 648 -12.70 5.30 -4.48
CA SER A 648 -12.37 6.47 -5.29
C SER A 648 -13.48 7.52 -5.26
N LEU A 649 -14.74 7.09 -5.34
CA LEU A 649 -15.91 7.98 -5.28
C LEU A 649 -16.14 8.52 -3.86
N VAL A 650 -16.17 7.62 -2.87
CA VAL A 650 -16.57 7.98 -1.50
C VAL A 650 -15.41 8.59 -0.72
N ASN A 651 -14.24 7.92 -0.66
CA ASN A 651 -13.14 8.36 0.19
C ASN A 651 -12.32 9.47 -0.50
N GLU A 652 -11.92 9.27 -1.77
CA GLU A 652 -11.01 10.21 -2.44
C GLU A 652 -11.71 11.48 -2.95
N ILE A 653 -12.99 11.41 -3.32
CA ILE A 653 -13.74 12.57 -3.82
C ILE A 653 -14.69 13.11 -2.75
N LEU A 654 -15.73 12.36 -2.39
CA LEU A 654 -16.81 12.84 -1.51
C LEU A 654 -16.27 13.28 -0.14
N TYR A 655 -15.58 12.37 0.56
CA TYR A 655 -15.06 12.63 1.89
C TYR A 655 -14.03 13.76 1.91
N LYS A 656 -13.00 13.68 1.04
CA LYS A 656 -11.92 14.69 1.03
C LYS A 656 -12.44 16.07 0.62
N SER A 657 -13.36 16.15 -0.34
CA SER A 657 -13.95 17.43 -0.77
C SER A 657 -14.78 18.09 0.35
N LEU A 658 -15.68 17.31 0.97
CA LEU A 658 -16.49 17.80 2.07
C LEU A 658 -15.66 18.09 3.33
N SER A 659 -14.67 17.27 3.64
CA SER A 659 -13.76 17.50 4.76
C SER A 659 -12.94 18.77 4.58
N ARG A 660 -12.54 19.09 3.36
CA ARG A 660 -11.88 20.38 3.04
C ARG A 660 -12.80 21.56 3.26
N THR A 661 -14.06 21.47 2.85
CA THR A 661 -15.04 22.56 2.94
C THR A 661 -15.57 22.74 4.35
N LEU A 662 -16.03 21.66 5.01
CA LEU A 662 -16.70 21.70 6.31
C LEU A 662 -15.72 21.65 7.49
N ASN A 663 -14.71 20.76 7.42
CA ASN A 663 -13.77 20.52 8.53
C ASN A 663 -12.43 21.26 8.35
N ARG A 664 -12.26 22.04 7.27
CA ARG A 664 -11.01 22.76 6.93
C ARG A 664 -9.79 21.83 6.82
N SER A 665 -9.99 20.59 6.36
CA SER A 665 -8.91 19.63 6.12
C SER A 665 -7.94 20.15 5.05
N LYS A 666 -6.66 19.75 5.18
CA LYS A 666 -5.62 20.05 4.19
C LYS A 666 -5.61 19.05 3.04
N GLU A 667 -6.32 17.94 3.18
CA GLU A 667 -6.33 16.87 2.16
C GLU A 667 -7.02 17.36 0.89
N ARG A 668 -6.48 16.94 -0.25
CA ARG A 668 -7.03 17.27 -1.56
C ARG A 668 -7.96 16.19 -2.06
N PRO A 669 -9.15 16.57 -2.52
CA PRO A 669 -9.99 15.65 -3.24
C PRO A 669 -9.36 15.30 -4.59
N ALA A 670 -9.64 14.08 -5.05
CA ALA A 670 -9.27 13.65 -6.39
C ALA A 670 -10.13 14.36 -7.46
N ALA A 671 -9.79 14.17 -8.74
CA ALA A 671 -10.35 14.92 -9.86
C ALA A 671 -11.89 14.78 -9.98
N HIS A 672 -12.59 15.90 -9.88
CA HIS A 672 -14.03 16.06 -10.07
C HIS A 672 -14.36 17.51 -10.42
N ASP A 673 -15.58 17.82 -10.86
CA ASP A 673 -15.97 19.20 -11.22
C ASP A 673 -16.49 20.00 -10.03
N GLY A 674 -17.13 19.35 -9.06
CA GLY A 674 -17.66 20.00 -7.85
C GLY A 674 -18.69 19.14 -7.14
N ILE A 675 -19.13 19.61 -5.96
CA ILE A 675 -20.20 18.99 -5.18
C ILE A 675 -21.25 20.04 -4.87
N ASP A 676 -22.50 19.80 -5.25
CA ASP A 676 -23.65 20.66 -4.96
C ASP A 676 -24.38 20.17 -3.71
N GLY A 677 -24.99 21.06 -2.94
CA GLY A 677 -25.81 20.74 -1.76
C GLY A 677 -25.03 20.69 -0.45
N VAL A 678 -23.77 21.13 -0.43
CA VAL A 678 -22.89 21.09 0.76
C VAL A 678 -23.43 21.91 1.92
N GLU A 679 -24.18 22.99 1.65
CA GLU A 679 -24.81 23.88 2.64
C GLU A 679 -25.85 23.18 3.53
N GLN A 680 -26.33 22.01 3.13
CA GLN A 680 -27.26 21.21 3.91
C GLN A 680 -26.56 20.46 5.06
N LEU A 681 -25.25 20.41 5.05
CA LEU A 681 -24.44 19.70 6.04
C LEU A 681 -23.64 20.67 6.92
N ASP A 682 -23.43 20.28 8.17
CA ASP A 682 -22.58 21.02 9.12
C ASP A 682 -21.23 20.37 9.35
N LYS A 683 -21.13 19.06 9.15
CA LYS A 683 -19.93 18.28 9.45
C LYS A 683 -19.87 16.98 8.65
N ILE A 684 -18.65 16.51 8.39
CA ILE A 684 -18.39 15.16 7.86
C ILE A 684 -17.45 14.40 8.76
N ILE A 685 -17.71 13.12 8.98
CA ILE A 685 -16.90 12.23 9.83
C ILE A 685 -16.67 10.92 9.08
N ALA A 686 -15.39 10.54 8.92
CA ALA A 686 -15.03 9.22 8.41
C ALA A 686 -14.75 8.26 9.58
N ILE A 687 -15.28 7.06 9.46
CA ILE A 687 -15.10 5.96 10.40
C ILE A 687 -14.50 4.79 9.62
N ASP A 688 -13.19 4.72 9.60
CA ASP A 688 -12.38 3.74 8.89
C ASP A 688 -11.68 2.76 9.87
N GLN A 689 -11.03 1.74 9.34
CA GLN A 689 -10.31 0.72 10.09
C GLN A 689 -8.91 1.17 10.58
N SER A 690 -8.52 2.42 10.36
CA SER A 690 -7.22 2.91 10.84
C SER A 690 -7.14 2.88 12.37
N PRO A 691 -5.97 2.60 12.95
CA PRO A 691 -5.80 2.56 14.40
C PRO A 691 -6.22 3.86 15.06
N ILE A 692 -6.80 3.78 16.29
CA ILE A 692 -7.18 4.94 17.10
C ILE A 692 -5.98 5.72 17.65
N GLY A 693 -4.77 5.26 17.37
CA GLY A 693 -3.51 5.91 17.69
C GLY A 693 -2.31 5.06 17.33
N ARG A 694 -1.15 5.68 17.15
CA ARG A 694 0.09 5.02 16.71
C ARG A 694 0.99 4.54 17.86
N THR A 695 0.67 4.87 19.10
CA THR A 695 1.49 4.58 20.26
C THR A 695 0.77 3.68 21.25
N PRO A 696 1.49 2.90 22.07
CA PRO A 696 0.90 2.09 23.15
C PRO A 696 0.12 2.88 24.21
N ARG A 697 0.26 4.21 24.24
CA ARG A 697 -0.48 5.12 25.15
C ARG A 697 -1.91 5.36 24.69
N SER A 698 -2.16 5.26 23.38
CA SER A 698 -3.52 5.36 22.85
C SER A 698 -4.29 4.09 23.20
N ASN A 699 -5.47 4.25 23.78
CA ASN A 699 -6.35 3.15 24.18
C ASN A 699 -7.83 3.59 24.08
N PRO A 700 -8.80 2.67 24.20
CA PRO A 700 -10.22 3.01 24.12
C PRO A 700 -10.64 4.11 25.12
N ALA A 701 -10.16 4.06 26.35
CA ALA A 701 -10.52 5.09 27.35
C ALA A 701 -10.02 6.49 27.00
N THR A 702 -8.81 6.61 26.44
CA THR A 702 -8.26 7.93 26.01
C THR A 702 -8.97 8.46 24.78
N TYR A 703 -9.26 7.60 23.81
CA TYR A 703 -9.88 8.03 22.56
C TYR A 703 -11.34 8.47 22.74
N THR A 704 -12.12 7.76 23.55
CA THR A 704 -13.51 8.09 23.85
C THR A 704 -13.68 9.25 24.84
N GLY A 705 -12.57 9.72 25.46
CA GLY A 705 -12.59 10.72 26.52
C GLY A 705 -13.16 10.20 27.85
N LEU A 706 -13.29 8.87 28.01
CA LEU A 706 -13.63 8.22 29.29
C LEU A 706 -12.50 8.44 30.32
N PHE A 707 -11.26 8.39 29.88
CA PHE A 707 -10.09 8.51 30.75
C PHE A 707 -10.05 9.84 31.52
N ASP A 708 -10.47 10.93 30.90
CA ASP A 708 -10.52 12.23 31.58
C ASP A 708 -11.53 12.21 32.74
N LEU A 709 -12.70 11.66 32.52
CA LEU A 709 -13.73 11.49 33.55
C LEU A 709 -13.29 10.54 34.67
N ILE A 710 -12.58 9.46 34.33
CA ILE A 710 -12.02 8.51 35.30
C ILE A 710 -10.96 9.21 36.19
N ARG A 711 -10.07 10.01 35.59
CA ARG A 711 -9.06 10.79 36.33
C ARG A 711 -9.69 11.77 37.32
N ASP A 712 -10.79 12.42 36.93
CA ASP A 712 -11.52 13.36 37.77
C ASP A 712 -12.17 12.63 38.96
N VAL A 713 -12.70 11.42 38.77
CA VAL A 713 -13.21 10.57 39.82
C VAL A 713 -12.11 10.24 40.83
N PHE A 714 -10.93 9.80 40.37
CA PHE A 714 -9.80 9.51 41.26
C PHE A 714 -9.31 10.75 42.00
N ALA A 715 -9.23 11.92 41.33
CA ALA A 715 -8.85 13.18 41.97
C ALA A 715 -9.86 13.65 43.04
N SER A 716 -11.11 13.21 42.93
CA SER A 716 -12.17 13.55 43.90
C SER A 716 -12.15 12.70 45.17
N THR A 717 -11.38 11.60 45.21
CA THR A 717 -11.28 10.72 46.37
C THR A 717 -10.66 11.43 47.59
N ALA A 718 -10.99 10.96 48.79
CA ALA A 718 -10.46 11.54 50.03
C ALA A 718 -8.92 11.45 50.08
N ASP A 719 -8.37 10.29 49.69
CA ASP A 719 -6.92 10.05 49.66
C ASP A 719 -6.18 10.99 48.71
N ALA A 720 -6.72 11.21 47.50
CA ALA A 720 -6.15 12.13 46.54
C ALA A 720 -6.18 13.58 47.02
N LYS A 721 -7.29 14.01 47.62
CA LYS A 721 -7.43 15.35 48.20
C LYS A 721 -6.46 15.58 49.38
N THR A 722 -6.32 14.61 50.27
CA THR A 722 -5.39 14.68 51.40
C THR A 722 -3.94 14.80 50.92
N ARG A 723 -3.58 14.15 49.83
CA ARG A 723 -2.23 14.22 49.20
C ARG A 723 -2.06 15.40 48.26
N GLY A 724 -3.11 16.19 48.00
CA GLY A 724 -3.10 17.30 47.02
C GLY A 724 -2.99 16.88 45.56
N TYR A 725 -3.41 15.65 45.26
CA TYR A 725 -3.35 15.09 43.91
C TYR A 725 -4.50 15.61 43.03
N LYS A 726 -4.17 16.22 41.91
CA LYS A 726 -5.12 16.67 40.89
C LYS A 726 -5.25 15.62 39.79
N SER A 727 -6.20 15.78 38.86
CA SER A 727 -6.45 14.82 37.77
C SER A 727 -5.22 14.53 36.91
N ASN A 728 -4.29 15.50 36.76
CA ASN A 728 -3.03 15.31 36.04
C ASN A 728 -2.12 14.23 36.69
N ARG A 729 -2.22 14.01 38.02
CA ARG A 729 -1.47 12.96 38.73
C ARG A 729 -1.83 11.56 38.23
N PHE A 730 -3.07 11.37 37.80
CA PHE A 730 -3.61 10.11 37.32
C PHE A 730 -3.46 9.93 35.80
N SER A 731 -2.68 10.80 35.11
CA SER A 731 -2.34 10.68 33.72
C SER A 731 -1.00 9.98 33.51
N PHE A 732 -0.97 8.92 32.72
CA PHE A 732 0.27 8.26 32.30
C PHE A 732 1.02 9.04 31.22
N ASN A 733 0.45 10.11 30.66
CA ASN A 733 1.10 10.98 29.65
C ASN A 733 1.90 12.12 30.28
N VAL A 734 1.64 12.47 31.53
CA VAL A 734 2.21 13.64 32.22
C VAL A 734 3.16 13.21 33.31
N LYS A 735 4.28 13.91 33.48
CA LYS A 735 5.22 13.67 34.59
C LYS A 735 4.54 13.86 35.96
N GLY A 736 4.99 13.11 36.92
CA GLY A 736 4.57 13.18 38.31
C GLY A 736 3.80 11.96 38.80
N GLY A 737 2.89 11.36 38.01
CA GLY A 737 2.14 10.15 38.37
C GLY A 737 2.51 8.91 37.58
N ARG A 738 3.15 9.08 36.44
CA ARG A 738 3.56 7.98 35.57
C ARG A 738 4.85 7.31 36.05
N CYS A 739 5.10 6.10 35.60
CA CYS A 739 6.41 5.47 35.70
C CYS A 739 7.40 6.19 34.77
N GLU A 740 8.47 6.74 35.35
CA GLU A 740 9.45 7.48 34.52
C GLU A 740 10.40 6.54 33.74
N ALA A 741 10.58 5.28 34.17
CA ALA A 741 11.41 4.32 33.43
C ALA A 741 10.86 3.99 32.04
N CYS A 742 9.55 3.77 31.94
CA CYS A 742 8.87 3.55 30.65
C CYS A 742 8.11 4.79 30.14
N SER A 743 8.25 5.92 30.82
CA SER A 743 7.53 7.17 30.51
C SER A 743 6.00 7.01 30.40
N GLY A 744 5.42 6.03 31.10
CA GLY A 744 4.00 5.72 31.11
C GLY A 744 3.53 4.75 30.03
N ASP A 745 4.42 4.19 29.20
CA ASP A 745 4.06 3.20 28.17
C ASP A 745 3.68 1.83 28.77
N GLY A 746 4.22 1.49 29.96
CA GLY A 746 4.06 0.19 30.59
C GLY A 746 4.98 -0.88 29.97
N ILE A 747 5.50 -0.63 28.80
CA ILE A 747 6.38 -1.53 28.04
C ILE A 747 7.65 -0.79 27.61
N ILE A 748 8.72 -1.54 27.38
CA ILE A 748 9.97 -1.04 26.82
C ILE A 748 10.13 -1.65 25.45
N ARG A 749 10.35 -0.81 24.45
CA ARG A 749 10.66 -1.23 23.09
C ARG A 749 12.16 -1.51 22.99
N ILE A 750 12.51 -2.70 22.58
CA ILE A 750 13.88 -3.10 22.27
C ILE A 750 13.99 -3.11 20.75
N GLU A 751 14.73 -2.15 20.20
CA GLU A 751 14.96 -2.04 18.77
C GLU A 751 15.94 -3.13 18.32
N MET A 752 15.49 -3.95 17.36
CA MET A 752 16.25 -5.04 16.78
C MET A 752 16.56 -4.70 15.33
N HIS A 753 17.81 -4.28 15.02
CA HIS A 753 18.20 -3.75 13.71
C HIS A 753 17.85 -4.64 12.50
N PHE A 754 17.73 -5.95 12.66
CA PHE A 754 17.45 -6.92 11.57
C PHE A 754 16.22 -7.79 11.84
N LEU A 755 15.56 -7.63 12.99
CA LEU A 755 14.38 -8.39 13.41
C LEU A 755 13.27 -7.40 13.79
N PRO A 756 12.00 -7.86 13.87
CA PRO A 756 10.94 -7.03 14.43
C PRO A 756 11.27 -6.60 15.87
N ASP A 757 10.92 -5.36 16.21
CA ASP A 757 11.11 -4.84 17.55
C ASP A 757 10.39 -5.69 18.60
N VAL A 758 11.05 -5.92 19.72
CA VAL A 758 10.49 -6.67 20.85
C VAL A 758 9.96 -5.70 21.89
N TYR A 759 8.73 -5.93 22.35
CA TYR A 759 8.09 -5.17 23.39
C TYR A 759 8.02 -6.02 24.67
N VAL A 760 8.72 -5.57 25.71
CA VAL A 760 8.74 -6.26 27.02
C VAL A 760 8.06 -5.41 28.09
N PRO A 761 7.37 -6.00 29.08
CA PRO A 761 6.85 -5.26 30.22
C PRO A 761 7.97 -4.48 30.92
N CYS A 762 7.70 -3.28 31.37
CA CYS A 762 8.67 -2.47 32.12
C CYS A 762 8.99 -3.12 33.48
N ASP A 763 10.26 -3.37 33.74
CA ASP A 763 10.73 -4.03 35.01
C ASP A 763 10.38 -3.25 36.27
N VAL A 764 10.31 -1.91 36.15
CA VAL A 764 10.04 -1.01 37.29
C VAL A 764 8.56 -1.02 37.68
N CYS A 765 7.67 -0.79 36.67
CA CYS A 765 6.23 -0.73 36.96
C CYS A 765 5.50 -2.05 36.63
N LYS A 766 6.17 -3.06 36.11
CA LYS A 766 5.60 -4.36 35.72
C LYS A 766 4.36 -4.25 34.83
N GLY A 767 4.39 -3.30 33.91
CA GLY A 767 3.27 -3.04 32.98
C GLY A 767 2.23 -2.04 33.50
N HIS A 768 2.27 -1.64 34.78
CA HIS A 768 1.21 -0.84 35.42
C HIS A 768 1.19 0.65 35.00
N ARG A 769 2.17 1.14 34.27
CA ARG A 769 2.25 2.53 33.70
C ARG A 769 2.46 3.65 34.72
N TYR A 770 2.15 3.46 35.99
CA TYR A 770 2.19 4.45 37.07
C TYR A 770 3.28 4.19 38.09
N ASN A 771 3.63 5.22 38.85
CA ASN A 771 4.46 5.05 40.04
C ASN A 771 3.64 4.51 41.22
N ARG A 772 4.34 4.03 42.25
CA ARG A 772 3.74 3.36 43.40
C ARG A 772 2.76 4.24 44.15
N GLU A 773 3.11 5.51 44.38
CA GLU A 773 2.28 6.45 45.13
C GLU A 773 0.94 6.74 44.45
N THR A 774 0.90 6.78 43.14
CA THR A 774 -0.34 6.97 42.39
C THR A 774 -1.24 5.74 42.48
N LEU A 775 -0.65 4.54 42.49
CA LEU A 775 -1.39 3.26 42.59
C LEU A 775 -1.95 2.99 44.02
N GLU A 776 -1.49 3.74 45.02
CA GLU A 776 -2.04 3.65 46.38
C GLU A 776 -3.42 4.27 46.51
N VAL A 777 -3.75 5.25 45.63
CA VAL A 777 -5.07 5.88 45.62
C VAL A 777 -6.10 4.91 45.07
N ARG A 778 -7.19 4.69 45.81
CA ARG A 778 -8.25 3.74 45.43
C ARG A 778 -9.63 4.39 45.41
N TYR A 779 -10.41 3.98 44.42
CA TYR A 779 -11.85 4.28 44.32
C TYR A 779 -12.63 2.97 44.32
N LYS A 780 -13.56 2.79 45.26
CA LYS A 780 -14.28 1.52 45.48
C LYS A 780 -13.34 0.28 45.55
N GLY A 781 -12.18 0.44 46.18
CA GLY A 781 -11.20 -0.63 46.36
C GLY A 781 -10.25 -0.89 45.21
N LYS A 782 -10.44 -0.24 44.02
CA LYS A 782 -9.60 -0.39 42.83
C LYS A 782 -8.72 0.81 42.61
N ASN A 783 -7.46 0.61 42.20
CA ASN A 783 -6.57 1.67 41.76
C ASN A 783 -6.80 1.98 40.27
N ILE A 784 -6.15 3.05 39.75
CA ILE A 784 -6.39 3.50 38.38
C ILE A 784 -5.92 2.50 37.32
N TYR A 785 -4.88 1.72 37.57
CA TYR A 785 -4.45 0.66 36.66
C TYR A 785 -5.46 -0.49 36.63
N GLU A 786 -5.92 -0.94 37.80
CA GLU A 786 -6.95 -1.98 37.89
C GLU A 786 -8.25 -1.58 37.17
N VAL A 787 -8.58 -0.30 37.19
CA VAL A 787 -9.73 0.24 36.41
C VAL A 787 -9.44 0.24 34.92
N LEU A 788 -8.24 0.58 34.48
CA LEU A 788 -7.89 0.50 33.06
C LEU A 788 -7.80 -0.95 32.56
N ASP A 789 -7.57 -1.91 33.44
CA ASP A 789 -7.55 -3.34 33.11
C ASP A 789 -8.95 -3.99 33.11
N MET A 790 -9.98 -3.26 33.54
CA MET A 790 -11.38 -3.70 33.41
C MET A 790 -11.82 -3.73 31.94
N THR A 791 -12.70 -4.67 31.62
CA THR A 791 -13.48 -4.65 30.40
C THR A 791 -14.50 -3.50 30.40
N CYS A 792 -15.03 -3.13 29.25
CA CYS A 792 -16.08 -2.08 29.18
C CYS A 792 -17.35 -2.48 29.95
N GLU A 793 -17.71 -3.76 29.96
CA GLU A 793 -18.84 -4.31 30.75
C GLU A 793 -18.62 -4.21 32.24
N GLU A 794 -17.47 -4.69 32.75
CA GLU A 794 -17.08 -4.58 34.15
C GLU A 794 -17.03 -3.11 34.61
N ALA A 795 -16.49 -2.24 33.73
CA ALA A 795 -16.41 -0.82 34.02
C ALA A 795 -17.80 -0.14 34.04
N LEU A 796 -18.72 -0.58 33.18
CA LEU A 796 -20.11 -0.10 33.17
C LEU A 796 -20.81 -0.43 34.49
N GLU A 797 -20.67 -1.64 35.00
CA GLU A 797 -21.19 -2.05 36.31
C GLU A 797 -20.54 -1.24 37.45
N PHE A 798 -19.20 -1.12 37.43
CA PHE A 798 -18.42 -0.41 38.43
C PHE A 798 -18.77 1.08 38.55
N PHE A 799 -18.97 1.75 37.40
CA PHE A 799 -19.29 3.19 37.31
C PHE A 799 -20.78 3.50 37.10
N GLY A 800 -21.67 2.53 37.21
CA GLY A 800 -23.10 2.68 36.91
C GLY A 800 -23.81 3.83 37.66
N ALA A 801 -23.32 4.21 38.85
CA ALA A 801 -23.81 5.36 39.59
C ALA A 801 -23.36 6.75 39.04
N LEU A 802 -22.48 6.78 38.04
CA LEU A 802 -21.93 8.01 37.45
C LEU A 802 -22.47 8.19 36.03
N PRO A 803 -23.54 8.98 35.81
CA PRO A 803 -24.31 8.97 34.56
C PRO A 803 -23.46 9.27 33.31
N ARG A 804 -22.50 10.20 33.39
CA ARG A 804 -21.63 10.57 32.26
C ARG A 804 -20.69 9.44 31.86
N LEU A 805 -20.14 8.69 32.82
CA LEU A 805 -19.31 7.52 32.55
C LEU A 805 -20.15 6.35 32.05
N ALA A 806 -21.26 6.08 32.73
CA ALA A 806 -22.18 5.00 32.37
C ALA A 806 -22.70 5.15 30.93
N GLN A 807 -23.09 6.33 30.52
CA GLN A 807 -23.57 6.59 29.16
C GLN A 807 -22.49 6.27 28.10
N LYS A 808 -21.26 6.73 28.29
CA LYS A 808 -20.16 6.45 27.34
C LYS A 808 -19.77 4.98 27.34
N LEU A 809 -19.76 4.32 28.50
CA LEU A 809 -19.48 2.88 28.59
C LEU A 809 -20.61 2.07 27.93
N GLN A 810 -21.86 2.49 28.10
CA GLN A 810 -22.99 1.85 27.43
C GLN A 810 -22.87 1.91 25.91
N THR A 811 -22.43 3.05 25.34
CA THR A 811 -22.21 3.11 23.88
C THR A 811 -21.10 2.16 23.41
N MET A 812 -20.06 1.91 24.23
CA MET A 812 -19.03 0.90 23.91
C MET A 812 -19.61 -0.52 23.93
N VAL A 813 -20.50 -0.83 24.86
CA VAL A 813 -21.18 -2.13 24.95
C VAL A 813 -22.17 -2.29 23.79
N ASP A 814 -22.94 -1.25 23.47
CA ASP A 814 -23.93 -1.25 22.37
C ASP A 814 -23.28 -1.57 21.01
N VAL A 815 -22.07 -1.09 20.74
CA VAL A 815 -21.32 -1.44 19.52
C VAL A 815 -20.61 -2.81 19.59
N GLY A 816 -20.86 -3.61 20.62
CA GLY A 816 -20.28 -4.94 20.77
C GLY A 816 -18.82 -4.96 21.24
N LEU A 817 -18.35 -3.93 21.97
CA LEU A 817 -17.00 -3.84 22.54
C LEU A 817 -16.97 -4.08 24.05
N GLY A 818 -17.99 -4.74 24.63
CA GLY A 818 -18.09 -5.00 26.06
C GLY A 818 -16.88 -5.73 26.65
N TYR A 819 -16.31 -6.66 25.88
CA TYR A 819 -15.14 -7.48 26.25
C TYR A 819 -13.79 -6.75 26.18
N VAL A 820 -13.71 -5.59 25.52
CA VAL A 820 -12.46 -4.85 25.32
C VAL A 820 -12.07 -4.14 26.61
N LYS A 821 -10.79 -4.24 27.02
CA LYS A 821 -10.28 -3.53 28.20
C LYS A 821 -10.12 -2.03 27.92
N LEU A 822 -10.47 -1.19 28.89
CA LEU A 822 -10.37 0.27 28.79
C LEU A 822 -8.96 0.76 28.45
N GLY A 823 -7.94 0.14 29.03
CA GLY A 823 -6.53 0.48 28.82
C GLY A 823 -5.81 -0.33 27.75
N GLN A 824 -6.52 -1.14 26.95
CA GLN A 824 -5.92 -1.96 25.88
C GLN A 824 -5.20 -1.08 24.86
N PRO A 825 -3.91 -1.31 24.60
CA PRO A 825 -3.16 -0.52 23.60
C PRO A 825 -3.80 -0.55 22.22
N SER A 826 -3.84 0.58 21.54
CA SER A 826 -4.38 0.69 20.18
C SER A 826 -3.71 -0.25 19.17
N THR A 827 -2.45 -0.60 19.40
CA THR A 827 -1.68 -1.53 18.58
C THR A 827 -2.12 -2.99 18.69
N GLN A 828 -2.90 -3.31 19.72
CA GLN A 828 -3.45 -4.65 19.96
C GLN A 828 -4.91 -4.78 19.49
N LEU A 829 -5.56 -3.66 19.14
CA LEU A 829 -6.90 -3.69 18.60
C LEU A 829 -6.88 -4.13 17.14
N SER A 830 -7.85 -4.95 16.75
CA SER A 830 -8.13 -5.22 15.34
C SER A 830 -8.66 -3.97 14.63
N GLY A 831 -8.60 -3.93 13.28
CA GLY A 831 -9.16 -2.82 12.51
C GLY A 831 -10.64 -2.59 12.78
N GLY A 832 -11.42 -3.66 12.87
CA GLY A 832 -12.85 -3.59 13.20
C GLY A 832 -13.12 -3.09 14.63
N GLU A 833 -12.32 -3.48 15.62
CA GLU A 833 -12.43 -2.96 16.99
C GLU A 833 -12.11 -1.46 17.03
N ALA A 834 -11.04 -1.02 16.36
CA ALA A 834 -10.67 0.38 16.28
C ALA A 834 -11.80 1.22 15.63
N GLN A 835 -12.41 0.71 14.58
CA GLN A 835 -13.54 1.34 13.90
C GLN A 835 -14.77 1.46 14.82
N ARG A 836 -15.10 0.41 15.57
CA ARG A 836 -16.19 0.43 16.54
C ARG A 836 -15.93 1.38 17.71
N VAL A 837 -14.69 1.53 18.18
CA VAL A 837 -14.33 2.56 19.18
C VAL A 837 -14.60 3.97 18.64
N LYS A 838 -14.27 4.25 17.37
CA LYS A 838 -14.57 5.52 16.71
C LYS A 838 -16.10 5.74 16.65
N LEU A 839 -16.86 4.72 16.24
CA LEU A 839 -18.30 4.76 16.16
C LEU A 839 -18.95 5.03 17.54
N ALA A 840 -18.52 4.32 18.60
CA ALA A 840 -18.99 4.57 19.97
C ALA A 840 -18.72 5.99 20.43
N THR A 841 -17.56 6.56 20.04
CA THR A 841 -17.21 7.94 20.38
C THR A 841 -18.21 8.94 19.77
N GLU A 842 -18.56 8.75 18.51
CA GLU A 842 -19.51 9.63 17.81
C GLU A 842 -20.94 9.46 18.35
N LEU A 843 -21.37 8.24 18.65
CA LEU A 843 -22.65 7.98 19.30
C LEU A 843 -22.80 8.65 20.68
N SER A 844 -21.69 8.78 21.42
CA SER A 844 -21.70 9.43 22.73
C SER A 844 -21.83 10.96 22.66
N ARG A 845 -21.73 11.55 21.46
CA ARG A 845 -21.86 12.99 21.21
C ARG A 845 -23.31 13.37 20.91
N ARG A 846 -23.66 14.60 21.16
CA ARG A 846 -24.99 15.14 20.80
C ARG A 846 -25.08 15.26 19.27
N ALA A 847 -26.05 14.59 18.67
CA ALA A 847 -26.33 14.69 17.24
C ALA A 847 -26.87 16.07 16.86
N THR A 848 -26.42 16.62 15.74
CA THR A 848 -26.96 17.87 15.16
C THR A 848 -28.05 17.57 14.15
N GLY A 849 -28.17 16.31 13.66
CA GLY A 849 -29.09 15.90 12.62
C GLY A 849 -28.70 16.35 11.21
N ARG A 850 -27.48 16.92 11.03
CA ARG A 850 -26.95 17.42 9.75
C ARG A 850 -25.53 16.94 9.49
N THR A 851 -25.10 15.89 10.18
CA THR A 851 -23.76 15.30 10.02
C THR A 851 -23.81 14.20 8.97
N LEU A 852 -22.81 14.17 8.06
CA LEU A 852 -22.58 13.06 7.15
C LEU A 852 -21.54 12.13 7.76
N TYR A 853 -21.90 10.87 7.98
CA TYR A 853 -20.98 9.80 8.36
C TYR A 853 -20.59 8.98 7.15
N VAL A 854 -19.31 8.76 6.97
CA VAL A 854 -18.75 7.86 5.94
C VAL A 854 -18.15 6.66 6.67
N LEU A 855 -18.67 5.47 6.40
CA LEU A 855 -18.19 4.22 6.97
C LEU A 855 -17.59 3.35 5.84
N ASP A 856 -16.41 2.81 6.09
CA ASP A 856 -15.73 1.94 5.12
C ASP A 856 -15.67 0.52 5.66
N GLU A 857 -16.45 -0.39 5.04
CA GLU A 857 -16.59 -1.80 5.37
C GLU A 857 -16.75 -2.07 6.90
N PRO A 858 -17.77 -1.51 7.56
CA PRO A 858 -17.88 -1.59 9.01
C PRO A 858 -18.21 -2.99 9.55
N THR A 859 -18.60 -3.95 8.70
CA THR A 859 -18.88 -5.34 9.10
C THR A 859 -17.66 -6.25 9.08
N THR A 860 -16.51 -5.74 8.71
CA THR A 860 -15.26 -6.48 8.63
C THR A 860 -14.93 -7.19 9.96
N GLY A 861 -14.71 -8.50 9.91
CA GLY A 861 -14.36 -9.32 11.08
C GLY A 861 -15.49 -9.51 12.10
N LEU A 862 -16.74 -9.25 11.72
CA LEU A 862 -17.90 -9.37 12.59
C LEU A 862 -18.67 -10.65 12.33
N HIS A 863 -18.99 -11.34 13.42
CA HIS A 863 -19.98 -12.40 13.40
C HIS A 863 -21.39 -11.81 13.10
N MET A 864 -22.29 -12.60 12.52
CA MET A 864 -23.65 -12.18 12.15
C MET A 864 -24.41 -11.51 13.30
N ALA A 865 -24.25 -11.98 14.54
CA ALA A 865 -24.84 -11.36 15.72
C ALA A 865 -24.25 -9.97 16.06
N ASP A 866 -22.96 -9.77 15.77
CA ASP A 866 -22.32 -8.46 15.93
C ASP A 866 -22.75 -7.49 14.81
N VAL A 867 -23.00 -8.01 13.59
CA VAL A 867 -23.57 -7.26 12.47
C VAL A 867 -24.99 -6.77 12.81
N GLU A 868 -25.81 -7.60 13.45
CA GLU A 868 -27.14 -7.20 13.92
C GLU A 868 -27.06 -6.00 14.87
N LYS A 869 -26.20 -6.04 15.89
CA LYS A 869 -25.97 -4.93 16.83
C LYS A 869 -25.45 -3.67 16.13
N LEU A 870 -24.47 -3.84 15.22
CA LEU A 870 -23.94 -2.73 14.44
C LEU A 870 -25.04 -2.06 13.60
N ASN A 871 -25.90 -2.86 12.98
CA ASN A 871 -27.00 -2.36 12.17
C ASN A 871 -27.99 -1.54 13.00
N GLU A 872 -28.35 -1.99 14.21
CA GLU A 872 -29.17 -1.21 15.15
C GLU A 872 -28.54 0.17 15.43
N VAL A 873 -27.24 0.22 15.60
CA VAL A 873 -26.49 1.46 15.83
C VAL A 873 -26.54 2.38 14.60
N ILE A 874 -26.36 1.83 13.40
CA ILE A 874 -26.46 2.55 12.13
C ILE A 874 -27.85 3.17 11.97
N GLN A 875 -28.91 2.37 12.25
CA GLN A 875 -30.28 2.85 12.18
C GLN A 875 -30.57 3.98 13.20
N ARG A 876 -30.08 3.85 14.44
CA ARG A 876 -30.19 4.92 15.48
C ARG A 876 -29.52 6.23 15.05
N LEU A 877 -28.37 6.19 14.37
CA LEU A 877 -27.72 7.40 13.84
C LEU A 877 -28.56 8.06 12.74
N ALA A 878 -29.14 7.26 11.86
CA ALA A 878 -30.03 7.77 10.80
C ALA A 878 -31.32 8.36 11.37
N ASP A 879 -31.94 7.69 12.39
CA ASP A 879 -33.15 8.16 13.07
C ASP A 879 -32.93 9.51 13.79
N ALA A 880 -31.70 9.81 14.17
CA ALA A 880 -31.30 11.12 14.69
C ALA A 880 -31.18 12.20 13.60
N GLY A 881 -31.56 11.94 12.36
CA GLY A 881 -31.57 12.87 11.22
C GLY A 881 -30.25 12.96 10.44
N ASN A 882 -29.24 12.20 10.81
CA ASN A 882 -27.94 12.20 10.14
C ASN A 882 -27.99 11.42 8.82
N SER A 883 -27.03 11.74 7.94
CA SER A 883 -26.83 11.05 6.68
C SER A 883 -25.68 10.04 6.83
N LEU A 884 -25.85 8.83 6.32
CA LEU A 884 -24.80 7.82 6.36
C LEU A 884 -24.50 7.34 4.93
N VAL A 885 -23.22 7.30 4.58
CA VAL A 885 -22.71 6.68 3.34
C VAL A 885 -21.78 5.55 3.75
N ILE A 886 -22.14 4.33 3.39
CA ILE A 886 -21.48 3.10 3.83
C ILE A 886 -20.96 2.36 2.61
N ILE A 887 -19.67 2.14 2.51
CA ILE A 887 -19.10 1.19 1.53
C ILE A 887 -19.26 -0.19 2.15
N GLU A 888 -20.01 -1.08 1.49
CA GLU A 888 -20.32 -2.38 2.07
C GLU A 888 -20.51 -3.48 1.02
N HIS A 889 -20.20 -4.72 1.45
CA HIS A 889 -20.42 -5.94 0.70
C HIS A 889 -21.34 -6.91 1.42
N ASN A 890 -21.55 -6.72 2.73
CA ASN A 890 -22.43 -7.58 3.53
C ASN A 890 -23.88 -7.33 3.18
N LEU A 891 -24.54 -8.36 2.68
CA LEU A 891 -25.93 -8.28 2.22
C LEU A 891 -26.93 -8.00 3.34
N ASP A 892 -26.62 -8.38 4.58
CA ASP A 892 -27.48 -8.09 5.75
C ASP A 892 -27.53 -6.60 6.07
N VAL A 893 -26.46 -5.85 5.83
CA VAL A 893 -26.45 -4.39 5.93
C VAL A 893 -27.08 -3.75 4.69
N ILE A 894 -26.72 -4.23 3.49
CA ILE A 894 -27.23 -3.66 2.23
C ILE A 894 -28.78 -3.78 2.16
N LYS A 895 -29.34 -4.92 2.57
CA LYS A 895 -30.82 -5.10 2.59
C LYS A 895 -31.54 -4.12 3.53
N THR A 896 -30.85 -3.64 4.58
CA THR A 896 -31.45 -2.69 5.56
C THR A 896 -31.24 -1.22 5.19
N ALA A 897 -30.43 -0.90 4.18
CA ALA A 897 -30.20 0.45 3.72
C ALA A 897 -31.46 1.07 3.08
N ASP A 898 -31.61 2.39 3.19
CA ASP A 898 -32.69 3.13 2.54
C ASP A 898 -32.43 3.32 1.03
N TYR A 899 -31.14 3.45 0.67
CA TYR A 899 -30.71 3.69 -0.71
C TYR A 899 -29.41 2.92 -1.01
N VAL A 900 -29.28 2.42 -2.23
CA VAL A 900 -28.11 1.70 -2.70
C VAL A 900 -27.58 2.36 -3.97
N ILE A 901 -26.26 2.51 -4.07
CA ILE A 901 -25.54 2.93 -5.27
C ILE A 901 -24.59 1.80 -5.63
N ASP A 902 -24.90 1.08 -6.71
CA ASP A 902 -24.09 -0.05 -7.16
C ASP A 902 -23.10 0.36 -8.25
N MET A 903 -21.81 0.21 -7.96
CA MET A 903 -20.69 0.60 -8.82
C MET A 903 -20.19 -0.59 -9.63
N GLY A 904 -19.92 -0.38 -10.91
CA GLY A 904 -19.42 -1.46 -11.75
C GLY A 904 -19.23 -1.05 -13.22
N PRO A 905 -19.54 -1.98 -14.16
CA PRO A 905 -20.01 -3.37 -13.96
C PRO A 905 -18.94 -4.32 -13.41
N GLU A 906 -17.66 -4.08 -13.68
CA GLU A 906 -16.51 -4.88 -13.23
C GLU A 906 -15.50 -4.04 -12.43
N GLY A 907 -14.34 -4.62 -12.09
CA GLY A 907 -13.21 -3.92 -11.48
C GLY A 907 -12.24 -3.32 -12.52
N GLY A 908 -11.37 -2.39 -12.04
CA GLY A 908 -10.35 -1.76 -12.86
C GLY A 908 -10.93 -0.91 -14.00
N ASP A 909 -10.32 -0.99 -15.18
CA ASP A 909 -10.70 -0.18 -16.36
C ASP A 909 -12.13 -0.43 -16.86
N ARG A 910 -12.72 -1.55 -16.51
CA ARG A 910 -14.11 -1.87 -16.84
C ARG A 910 -15.12 -1.44 -15.80
N GLY A 911 -14.65 -0.97 -14.64
CA GLY A 911 -15.46 -0.37 -13.59
C GLY A 911 -15.72 1.11 -13.81
N GLY A 912 -15.99 1.80 -12.72
CA GLY A 912 -16.03 3.26 -12.65
C GLY A 912 -17.32 3.90 -13.15
N ALA A 913 -18.39 3.13 -13.29
CA ALA A 913 -19.72 3.62 -13.64
C ALA A 913 -20.74 3.25 -12.55
N VAL A 914 -21.86 3.96 -12.46
CA VAL A 914 -23.02 3.56 -11.67
C VAL A 914 -23.85 2.59 -12.52
N VAL A 915 -24.04 1.37 -12.03
CA VAL A 915 -24.82 0.30 -12.70
C VAL A 915 -26.28 0.38 -12.30
N ALA A 916 -26.54 0.59 -11.01
CA ALA A 916 -27.88 0.72 -10.47
C ALA A 916 -27.88 1.68 -9.28
N GLU A 917 -28.99 2.39 -9.10
CA GLU A 917 -29.23 3.24 -7.92
C GLU A 917 -30.72 3.20 -7.54
N GLY A 918 -31.03 3.30 -6.27
CA GLY A 918 -32.38 3.25 -5.76
C GLY A 918 -32.49 2.50 -4.45
N THR A 919 -33.69 2.11 -4.06
CA THR A 919 -33.90 1.22 -2.90
C THR A 919 -33.36 -0.19 -3.18
N PRO A 920 -33.03 -0.97 -2.15
CA PRO A 920 -32.60 -2.37 -2.34
C PRO A 920 -33.53 -3.18 -3.25
N GLU A 921 -34.83 -2.94 -3.16
CA GLU A 921 -35.85 -3.60 -3.98
C GLU A 921 -35.84 -3.15 -5.45
N GLU A 922 -35.46 -1.91 -5.71
CA GLU A 922 -35.26 -1.38 -7.07
C GLU A 922 -33.99 -1.93 -7.69
N VAL A 923 -32.88 -1.93 -6.96
CA VAL A 923 -31.59 -2.47 -7.41
C VAL A 923 -31.68 -3.97 -7.68
N ALA A 924 -32.45 -4.73 -6.88
CA ALA A 924 -32.68 -6.16 -7.09
C ALA A 924 -33.40 -6.51 -8.41
N LYS A 925 -33.99 -5.52 -9.10
CA LYS A 925 -34.64 -5.70 -10.40
C LYS A 925 -33.69 -5.46 -11.58
N VAL A 926 -32.51 -4.91 -11.35
CA VAL A 926 -31.55 -4.57 -12.39
C VAL A 926 -30.71 -5.78 -12.73
N GLU A 927 -30.91 -6.38 -13.91
CA GLU A 927 -30.23 -7.61 -14.33
C GLU A 927 -28.70 -7.49 -14.41
N ASN A 928 -28.18 -6.32 -14.77
CA ASN A 928 -26.76 -6.08 -14.90
C ASN A 928 -26.05 -5.76 -13.57
N SER A 929 -26.77 -5.68 -12.47
CA SER A 929 -26.24 -5.48 -11.12
C SER A 929 -25.94 -6.81 -10.46
N TYR A 930 -24.67 -7.11 -10.22
CA TYR A 930 -24.30 -8.30 -9.44
C TYR A 930 -24.85 -8.22 -8.01
N THR A 931 -24.74 -7.08 -7.36
CA THR A 931 -25.34 -6.85 -6.03
C THR A 931 -26.87 -7.09 -6.08
N GLY A 932 -27.54 -6.60 -7.13
CA GLY A 932 -28.98 -6.78 -7.34
C GLY A 932 -29.39 -8.25 -7.45
N GLN A 933 -28.59 -9.07 -8.14
CA GLN A 933 -28.85 -10.51 -8.28
C GLN A 933 -28.86 -11.21 -6.91
N PHE A 934 -27.84 -10.96 -6.06
CA PHE A 934 -27.78 -11.54 -4.71
C PHE A 934 -28.86 -10.97 -3.76
N LEU A 935 -29.17 -9.67 -3.87
CA LEU A 935 -30.24 -9.04 -3.10
C LEU A 935 -31.62 -9.66 -3.40
N LYS A 936 -31.88 -10.01 -4.65
CA LYS A 936 -33.16 -10.63 -5.08
C LYS A 936 -33.47 -11.87 -4.28
N ASP A 937 -32.47 -12.75 -4.08
CA ASP A 937 -32.66 -14.01 -3.37
C ASP A 937 -32.92 -13.78 -1.86
N ILE A 938 -32.21 -12.82 -1.25
CA ILE A 938 -32.39 -12.50 0.17
C ILE A 938 -33.76 -11.82 0.40
N LEU A 939 -34.13 -10.83 -0.40
CA LEU A 939 -35.39 -10.14 -0.29
C LEU A 939 -36.61 -11.08 -0.54
N ALA A 940 -36.46 -12.07 -1.44
CA ALA A 940 -37.46 -13.09 -1.68
C ALA A 940 -37.70 -13.99 -0.45
N ARG A 941 -36.64 -14.30 0.31
CA ARG A 941 -36.73 -15.10 1.54
C ARG A 941 -37.40 -14.33 2.70
N GLU A 942 -37.38 -13.00 2.68
CA GLU A 942 -37.89 -12.15 3.78
C GLU A 942 -39.21 -11.43 3.50
N GLY A 943 -39.68 -11.44 2.24
CA GLY A 943 -40.87 -10.75 1.78
C GLY A 943 -40.66 -9.26 1.51
N ALA A 944 -40.97 -8.78 0.28
CA ALA A 944 -40.82 -7.39 -0.11
C ALA A 944 -41.76 -6.47 0.68
N ARG A 945 -41.18 -5.41 1.31
CA ARG A 945 -41.99 -4.40 2.05
C ARG A 945 -42.12 -3.11 1.24
N PRO A 946 -43.27 -2.41 1.23
CA PRO A 946 -43.49 -1.20 0.45
C PRO A 946 -42.82 0.05 1.06
N LYS A 947 -42.55 1.04 0.20
CA LYS A 947 -42.15 2.40 0.59
C LYS A 947 -43.29 3.09 1.39
N ARG A 948 -42.95 3.82 2.46
CA ARG A 948 -43.78 4.88 3.02
C ARG A 948 -43.40 6.23 2.48
#